data_35fc7a2514af693a748da3d462f4f983
#
_entry.id   35fc7a2514af693a748da3d462f4f983
#
_cell.length_a   1.000
_cell.length_b   1.000
_cell.length_c   1.000
_cell.angle_alpha   90.00
_cell.angle_beta   90.00
_cell.angle_gamma   90.00
#
_symmetry.space_group_name_H-M   'P 1'
#
loop_
_entity.id
_entity.type
_entity.pdbx_description
1 polymer ?
#
loop_
_entity_poly.entity_id
_entity_poly.type
_entity_poly.pdbx_seq_one_letter_code
_entity_poly.pdbx_strand_id
1 'polypeptide(L)'
;MNLLRILPVFALVASTACTSMNASHDTQASAGTAPSAAVRAKPAPVFPYTIERHALDNGVQVRLIPMPSGGLVSYWTIVRTGSRDEVEQGVTGFAHFFEHMMFRGSKRFPDFDKIVNGIGADSNAYTTDDYTAYHLGFAREDLNTVIEVEADRFQNLDYTVDQFKTESGAVYGEYRKGRTSPFEVLFESVQNAAFDQHTYKHTTIGFEADIKRMPEQYDYSKSFFQRFYRPENVVIVVAGDFDTKAALAKIQKEYSGWKKGYTAPAVPKEPVQTAQRRITVEFDGQTLPMLAVNWKGDALQTTNKSMMAATLFGELAFGETSAIYKKLVLDEQKVETLFASFGYNRDPGLWSVIAMVKDPKDVASVEAEIWKTVEKLQKEPVNAQRLADVRSRLKYGFLTGLSTPNGVCSSLAQLVAITGDLNCVEEMDKTLEQVTPFDVQSAASLYLKPERSTVALLHTKGQAVPSFSTLAPNAQPALAALAPSGARFAFADAATPTLPAAPAEFAPESLAQKPVLLPVAQDPNVAFKLWFQVGAQDDPPGKEGLAALTAAMITEAGTASREYQAILEALFPLAAGYGNSVDKEMTIVSGLAHRDVADRFAELFLDAVVHPGFRESDFTRLRDQMVSGIENELRYSSDEELGKATLVQSVFAGTRYAHIDEGTVASLKALTVDDVKAFYASHFTRDNVVMGLGGAYSKELQQKVERALLSLPAGKPAPVAKPAVARPNGRHVTLVEKDGPSTAISFGYPIDVKRGTREFYALWIANSWLGEHRNSVSHLYQVIREARGMNYGDYSYIEAYTNGGRRNTPPAGVARRQQMFEVWVRPVPRDQALFALRAALREVDKLAKNGLTKEQFDYQRKFLKNYCLHFAETTSDRLGWALDDRFYGTEANGGHLATFRKMMDEITLDEVNAAVKKHLQADDLEIALVTAGAKELAEKIVADAPSPITYPAGVTKPAEILEEDHVIQVFPLKVPAENVRIVPVDQMFAGAKANG
;
A
#
# COMPACT_ATOMS: atom_id res chain seq x y z
N MET A 1 -7.11 -7.32 -6.83
CA MET A 1 -7.92 -7.64 -5.64
C MET A 1 -7.06 -7.69 -4.41
N ASN A 2 -6.85 -6.60 -3.76
CA ASN A 2 -6.28 -6.46 -2.41
C ASN A 2 -6.33 -4.99 -1.99
N LEU A 3 -7.51 -4.37 -2.07
CA LEU A 3 -7.76 -2.98 -1.64
C LEU A 3 -7.68 -2.79 -0.11
N LEU A 4 -7.61 -3.86 0.65
CA LEU A 4 -7.74 -3.87 2.11
C LEU A 4 -6.47 -3.98 2.92
N ARG A 5 -5.31 -4.02 2.28
CA ARG A 5 -4.02 -4.07 3.01
C ARG A 5 -3.32 -2.72 3.14
N ILE A 6 -4.03 -1.61 2.99
CA ILE A 6 -3.46 -0.26 3.12
C ILE A 6 -4.22 0.58 4.14
N LEU A 7 -4.31 0.08 5.29
CA LEU A 7 -4.08 0.87 6.49
C LEU A 7 -2.83 0.26 7.09
N PRO A 8 -1.84 1.05 7.52
CA PRO A 8 -0.75 0.50 8.29
C PRO A 8 -1.40 -0.19 9.48
N VAL A 9 -1.35 -1.53 9.48
CA VAL A 9 -1.60 -2.29 10.70
C VAL A 9 -0.43 -1.95 11.60
N PHE A 10 -0.58 -0.89 12.38
CA PHE A 10 0.28 -0.61 13.50
C PHE A 10 -0.05 -1.64 14.56
N ALA A 11 0.52 -2.84 14.36
CA ALA A 11 0.49 -3.89 15.34
C ALA A 11 1.49 -3.57 16.43
N LEU A 12 1.02 -3.42 17.63
CA LEU A 12 1.84 -3.30 18.82
C LEU A 12 1.88 -4.63 19.57
N VAL A 13 3.00 -5.01 19.83
CA VAL A 13 3.81 -5.88 20.70
C VAL A 13 3.16 -6.54 21.92
N ALA A 14 3.36 -7.85 22.05
CA ALA A 14 3.39 -8.58 23.30
C ALA A 14 4.28 -9.85 23.27
N SER A 15 5.13 -10.02 24.24
CA SER A 15 5.98 -11.19 24.41
C SER A 15 5.52 -12.06 25.60
N THR A 16 5.38 -13.34 25.39
CA THR A 16 5.40 -14.32 26.49
C THR A 16 6.16 -15.58 26.10
N ALA A 17 7.13 -15.91 26.91
CA ALA A 17 7.84 -17.18 26.83
C ALA A 17 6.91 -18.33 27.27
N CYS A 18 6.64 -19.27 26.38
CA CYS A 18 6.12 -20.57 26.75
C CYS A 18 7.26 -21.47 27.23
N THR A 19 7.28 -21.76 28.51
CA THR A 19 8.03 -22.86 29.06
C THR A 19 7.32 -24.18 28.76
N SER A 20 7.94 -25.02 27.97
CA SER A 20 7.52 -26.40 27.77
C SER A 20 7.75 -27.17 29.06
N MET A 21 6.68 -27.70 29.65
CA MET A 21 6.78 -28.77 30.67
C MET A 21 6.76 -30.10 29.95
N ASN A 22 7.89 -30.78 29.97
CA ASN A 22 7.93 -32.22 29.81
C ASN A 22 7.87 -32.85 31.21
N ALA A 23 6.84 -33.61 31.48
CA ALA A 23 6.78 -34.49 32.61
C ALA A 23 7.21 -35.90 32.19
N SER A 24 8.15 -36.50 32.84
CA SER A 24 8.30 -37.97 32.95
C SER A 24 8.97 -38.35 34.26
N HIS A 25 8.22 -39.09 35.08
CA HIS A 25 8.50 -40.07 36.11
C HIS A 25 9.95 -40.42 36.42
N ASP A 26 10.41 -40.57 37.59
CA ASP A 26 10.17 -41.33 38.78
C ASP A 26 11.40 -41.30 39.77
N THR A 27 11.05 -41.17 41.07
CA THR A 27 11.71 -41.76 42.27
C THR A 27 13.21 -41.70 42.46
N GLN A 28 13.73 -40.99 43.41
CA GLN A 28 14.13 -41.42 44.76
C GLN A 28 14.82 -40.29 45.53
N ALA A 29 14.53 -40.24 46.83
CA ALA A 29 15.01 -39.23 47.74
C ALA A 29 16.50 -39.40 48.09
N SER A 30 17.25 -38.29 48.14
CA SER A 30 18.35 -38.11 49.08
C SER A 30 18.50 -36.64 49.43
N ALA A 31 18.61 -36.37 50.72
CA ALA A 31 18.73 -35.06 51.28
C ALA A 31 20.10 -34.41 50.96
N GLY A 32 20.10 -33.14 50.62
CA GLY A 32 21.34 -32.37 50.61
C GLY A 32 21.24 -31.05 49.86
N THR A 33 21.33 -29.95 50.64
CA THR A 33 21.67 -28.57 50.26
C THR A 33 20.67 -27.81 49.37
N ALA A 34 20.13 -26.75 49.93
CA ALA A 34 19.27 -25.76 49.25
C ALA A 34 19.97 -25.15 48.00
N PRO A 35 19.27 -25.13 46.85
CA PRO A 35 19.82 -24.43 45.67
C PRO A 35 19.64 -22.93 45.84
N SER A 36 20.71 -22.20 45.58
CA SER A 36 20.74 -20.78 45.31
C SER A 36 19.60 -20.40 44.34
N ALA A 37 18.83 -19.37 44.69
CA ALA A 37 17.78 -18.83 43.83
C ALA A 37 18.38 -18.53 42.44
N ALA A 38 17.99 -19.33 41.46
CA ALA A 38 18.27 -19.01 40.06
C ALA A 38 17.65 -17.67 39.76
N VAL A 39 18.49 -16.69 39.45
CA VAL A 39 18.06 -15.38 38.91
C VAL A 39 17.28 -15.71 37.64
N ARG A 40 15.95 -15.56 37.66
CA ARG A 40 15.14 -15.64 36.46
C ARG A 40 15.72 -14.65 35.46
N ALA A 41 16.15 -15.09 34.32
CA ALA A 41 16.59 -14.26 33.23
C ALA A 41 15.46 -13.25 32.95
N LYS A 42 15.82 -11.96 32.90
CA LYS A 42 14.87 -10.90 32.54
C LYS A 42 14.34 -11.21 31.14
N PRO A 43 13.02 -11.16 30.87
CA PRO A 43 12.49 -11.37 29.53
C PRO A 43 13.24 -10.48 28.53
N ALA A 44 13.55 -11.01 27.36
CA ALA A 44 14.16 -10.23 26.30
C ALA A 44 13.19 -9.10 25.90
N PRO A 45 13.70 -7.88 25.66
CA PRO A 45 12.85 -6.79 25.21
C PRO A 45 12.23 -7.12 23.86
N VAL A 46 11.01 -6.65 23.63
CA VAL A 46 10.26 -6.87 22.40
C VAL A 46 10.91 -6.17 21.21
N PHE A 47 11.41 -4.95 21.42
CA PHE A 47 12.15 -4.25 20.37
C PHE A 47 13.60 -4.77 20.35
N PRO A 48 14.04 -5.41 19.24
CA PRO A 48 15.29 -6.18 19.23
C PRO A 48 16.55 -5.32 19.07
N TYR A 49 16.42 -4.01 18.77
CA TYR A 49 17.56 -3.13 18.52
C TYR A 49 17.84 -2.21 19.70
N THR A 50 19.10 -1.78 19.84
CA THR A 50 19.49 -0.76 20.83
C THR A 50 19.05 0.62 20.36
N ILE A 51 18.43 1.42 21.23
CA ILE A 51 18.06 2.80 20.97
C ILE A 51 18.95 3.71 21.80
N GLU A 52 19.82 4.49 21.16
CA GLU A 52 20.52 5.59 21.80
C GLU A 52 19.63 6.82 21.83
N ARG A 53 19.39 7.35 23.04
CA ARG A 53 18.47 8.49 23.28
C ARG A 53 19.27 9.71 23.65
N HIS A 54 19.10 10.78 22.87
CA HIS A 54 19.77 12.06 23.10
C HIS A 54 18.74 13.19 23.03
N ALA A 55 19.01 14.26 23.79
CA ALA A 55 18.28 15.53 23.71
C ALA A 55 19.31 16.64 23.51
N LEU A 56 19.13 17.49 22.51
CA LEU A 56 19.98 18.65 22.30
C LEU A 56 19.56 19.78 23.27
N ASP A 57 20.47 20.72 23.56
CA ASP A 57 20.22 21.85 24.47
C ASP A 57 19.03 22.72 24.04
N ASN A 58 18.75 22.75 22.75
CA ASN A 58 17.60 23.49 22.21
C ASN A 58 16.29 22.69 22.20
N GLY A 59 16.28 21.43 22.63
CA GLY A 59 15.08 20.63 22.79
C GLY A 59 14.84 19.57 21.73
N VAL A 60 15.59 19.57 20.61
CA VAL A 60 15.49 18.49 19.59
C VAL A 60 15.76 17.14 20.25
N GLN A 61 14.85 16.21 20.07
CA GLN A 61 15.01 14.84 20.50
C GLN A 61 15.67 14.02 19.39
N VAL A 62 16.67 13.19 19.72
CA VAL A 62 17.37 12.33 18.74
C VAL A 62 17.33 10.88 19.20
N ARG A 63 16.97 9.98 18.29
CA ARG A 63 16.94 8.53 18.50
C ARG A 63 17.81 7.87 17.43
N LEU A 64 18.90 7.21 17.85
CA LEU A 64 19.81 6.51 16.94
C LEU A 64 19.68 5.01 17.15
N ILE A 65 19.44 4.27 16.07
CA ILE A 65 19.16 2.84 16.07
C ILE A 65 20.12 2.16 15.10
N PRO A 66 21.35 1.85 15.52
CA PRO A 66 22.30 1.14 14.68
C PRO A 66 21.81 -0.29 14.42
N MET A 67 21.75 -0.67 13.14
CA MET A 67 21.36 -2.00 12.72
C MET A 67 22.02 -2.40 11.40
N PRO A 68 22.28 -3.71 11.16
CA PRO A 68 22.75 -4.18 9.86
C PRO A 68 21.72 -3.96 8.77
N SER A 69 22.09 -3.25 7.70
CA SER A 69 21.17 -2.88 6.62
C SER A 69 21.79 -2.90 5.22
N GLY A 70 23.02 -3.48 5.10
CA GLY A 70 23.70 -3.51 3.81
C GLY A 70 24.15 -2.15 3.30
N GLY A 71 24.37 -1.19 4.20
CA GLY A 71 24.82 0.15 3.87
C GLY A 71 23.68 1.16 3.64
N LEU A 72 22.43 0.80 3.88
CA LEU A 72 21.30 1.72 3.86
C LEU A 72 21.09 2.39 5.23
N VAL A 73 20.63 3.64 5.19
CA VAL A 73 20.23 4.42 6.36
C VAL A 73 18.87 5.05 6.08
N SER A 74 18.01 5.07 7.09
CA SER A 74 16.76 5.81 7.08
C SER A 74 16.83 6.95 8.10
N TYR A 75 16.52 8.16 7.65
CA TYR A 75 16.50 9.38 8.46
C TYR A 75 15.08 9.94 8.48
N TRP A 76 14.50 10.05 9.65
CA TRP A 76 13.15 10.56 9.86
C TRP A 76 13.18 11.82 10.72
N THR A 77 12.51 12.87 10.23
CA THR A 77 12.21 14.08 10.97
C THR A 77 10.72 14.12 11.26
N ILE A 78 10.33 13.96 12.51
CA ILE A 78 8.94 13.90 12.97
C ILE A 78 8.61 15.22 13.65
N VAL A 79 7.76 16.02 13.02
CA VAL A 79 7.16 17.23 13.59
C VAL A 79 5.89 16.83 14.32
N ARG A 80 5.82 17.07 15.62
CA ARG A 80 4.69 16.69 16.47
C ARG A 80 3.50 17.65 16.30
N THR A 81 3.17 17.96 15.06
CA THR A 81 2.06 18.80 14.61
C THR A 81 1.38 18.14 13.42
N GLY A 82 0.06 18.01 13.52
CA GLY A 82 -0.82 17.52 12.46
C GLY A 82 -2.07 18.38 12.36
N SER A 83 -3.11 17.89 11.70
CA SER A 83 -4.38 18.63 11.54
C SER A 83 -5.07 18.94 12.87
N ARG A 84 -4.80 18.15 13.91
CA ARG A 84 -5.20 18.43 15.29
C ARG A 84 -4.82 19.83 15.79
N ASP A 85 -3.68 20.33 15.36
CA ASP A 85 -3.11 21.58 15.86
C ASP A 85 -3.62 22.83 15.12
N GLU A 86 -4.51 22.66 14.14
CA GLU A 86 -5.15 23.68 13.33
C GLU A 86 -6.40 24.25 14.03
N VAL A 87 -6.17 25.02 15.09
CA VAL A 87 -7.25 25.49 15.98
C VAL A 87 -7.95 26.77 15.51
N GLU A 88 -7.39 27.50 14.56
CA GLU A 88 -7.96 28.71 14.01
C GLU A 88 -8.99 28.38 12.92
N GLN A 89 -10.11 29.12 12.92
CA GLN A 89 -11.16 28.94 11.91
C GLN A 89 -10.72 29.46 10.54
N GLY A 90 -11.06 28.69 9.50
CA GLY A 90 -10.86 29.11 8.11
C GLY A 90 -9.45 28.90 7.58
N VAL A 91 -8.64 28.11 8.28
CA VAL A 91 -7.24 27.82 7.91
C VAL A 91 -6.88 26.34 8.13
N THR A 92 -7.83 25.43 7.87
CA THR A 92 -7.56 23.98 7.92
C THR A 92 -6.75 23.53 6.70
N GLY A 93 -5.95 22.45 6.87
CA GLY A 93 -5.11 21.87 5.83
C GLY A 93 -3.67 22.42 5.79
N PHE A 94 -3.26 23.28 6.72
CA PHE A 94 -1.91 23.85 6.72
C PHE A 94 -0.84 22.88 7.20
N ALA A 95 -1.15 21.91 8.04
CA ALA A 95 -0.20 20.85 8.41
C ALA A 95 0.19 20.03 7.17
N HIS A 96 -0.79 19.62 6.37
CA HIS A 96 -0.58 18.93 5.11
C HIS A 96 0.06 19.86 4.05
N PHE A 97 -0.34 21.11 3.98
CA PHE A 97 0.32 22.09 3.10
C PHE A 97 1.82 22.20 3.41
N PHE A 98 2.24 22.18 4.68
CA PHE A 98 3.65 22.24 5.04
C PHE A 98 4.39 20.92 4.75
N GLU A 99 3.71 19.78 4.72
CA GLU A 99 4.28 18.57 4.15
C GLU A 99 4.83 18.85 2.75
N HIS A 100 4.04 19.47 1.87
CA HIS A 100 4.43 19.86 0.52
C HIS A 100 5.52 20.94 0.50
N MET A 101 5.33 22.00 1.30
CA MET A 101 6.24 23.15 1.29
C MET A 101 7.66 22.82 1.72
N MET A 102 7.85 21.80 2.57
CA MET A 102 9.18 21.37 3.01
C MET A 102 10.05 20.82 1.87
N PHE A 103 9.48 20.48 0.72
CA PHE A 103 10.23 20.08 -0.47
C PHE A 103 10.71 21.27 -1.32
N ARG A 104 10.30 22.51 -0.97
CA ARG A 104 10.69 23.73 -1.75
C ARG A 104 12.11 24.21 -1.50
N GLY A 105 12.75 23.73 -0.44
CA GLY A 105 14.13 24.07 -0.12
C GLY A 105 14.31 25.27 0.80
N SER A 106 15.54 25.70 0.93
CA SER A 106 15.99 26.78 1.82
C SER A 106 16.98 27.70 1.10
N LYS A 107 17.40 28.78 1.74
CA LYS A 107 18.42 29.71 1.15
C LYS A 107 19.74 29.03 0.83
N ARG A 108 20.19 28.09 1.67
CA ARG A 108 21.44 27.35 1.46
C ARG A 108 21.27 26.24 0.43
N PHE A 109 20.08 25.63 0.41
CA PHE A 109 19.73 24.51 -0.46
C PHE A 109 18.41 24.82 -1.20
N PRO A 110 18.45 25.72 -2.20
CA PRO A 110 17.23 26.21 -2.84
C PRO A 110 16.50 25.17 -3.69
N ASP A 111 17.16 24.07 -4.01
CA ASP A 111 16.61 22.96 -4.78
C ASP A 111 16.84 21.66 -4.00
N PHE A 112 15.98 21.43 -3.02
CA PHE A 112 16.03 20.26 -2.14
C PHE A 112 15.93 18.96 -2.95
N ASP A 113 14.95 18.88 -3.84
CA ASP A 113 14.69 17.69 -4.64
C ASP A 113 15.87 17.30 -5.52
N LYS A 114 16.53 18.28 -6.15
CA LYS A 114 17.70 18.02 -6.97
C LYS A 114 18.87 17.44 -6.17
N ILE A 115 19.06 17.89 -4.93
CA ILE A 115 20.12 17.38 -4.05
C ILE A 115 19.80 15.94 -3.64
N VAL A 116 18.59 15.70 -3.13
CA VAL A 116 18.14 14.41 -2.63
C VAL A 116 18.12 13.36 -3.74
N ASN A 117 17.57 13.72 -4.90
CA ASN A 117 17.65 12.86 -6.08
C ASN A 117 19.10 12.65 -6.55
N GLY A 118 19.94 13.68 -6.49
CA GLY A 118 21.35 13.58 -6.90
C GLY A 118 22.17 12.57 -6.08
N ILE A 119 21.75 12.23 -4.87
CA ILE A 119 22.33 11.15 -4.05
C ILE A 119 21.54 9.83 -4.15
N GLY A 120 20.48 9.77 -4.97
CA GLY A 120 19.66 8.57 -5.15
C GLY A 120 18.84 8.18 -3.93
N ALA A 121 18.47 9.15 -3.11
CA ALA A 121 17.64 8.88 -1.95
C ALA A 121 16.17 8.64 -2.36
N ASP A 122 15.49 7.72 -1.66
CA ASP A 122 14.04 7.64 -1.62
C ASP A 122 13.54 8.59 -0.52
N SER A 123 12.79 9.62 -0.89
CA SER A 123 12.26 10.61 0.05
C SER A 123 10.76 10.78 -0.09
N ASN A 124 10.09 10.88 1.04
CA ASN A 124 8.67 11.14 1.09
C ASN A 124 8.29 11.82 2.41
N ALA A 125 7.02 12.22 2.51
CA ALA A 125 6.43 12.72 3.74
C ALA A 125 4.97 12.29 3.84
N TYR A 126 4.39 12.41 5.01
CA TYR A 126 2.95 12.25 5.23
C TYR A 126 2.50 13.00 6.47
N THR A 127 1.24 13.43 6.44
CA THR A 127 0.57 14.13 7.53
C THR A 127 -0.54 13.25 8.10
N THR A 128 -0.61 13.20 9.44
CA THR A 128 -1.69 12.58 10.19
C THR A 128 -2.43 13.63 11.00
N ASP A 129 -3.43 13.20 11.75
CA ASP A 129 -4.10 14.09 12.70
C ASP A 129 -3.12 14.66 13.74
N ASP A 130 -2.12 13.90 14.18
CA ASP A 130 -1.27 14.22 15.32
C ASP A 130 0.16 14.66 14.99
N TYR A 131 0.66 14.38 13.78
CA TYR A 131 2.04 14.67 13.40
C TYR A 131 2.23 14.67 11.88
N THR A 132 3.33 15.30 11.46
CA THR A 132 3.85 15.24 10.09
C THR A 132 5.23 14.60 10.12
N ALA A 133 5.45 13.58 9.30
CA ALA A 133 6.72 12.87 9.20
C ALA A 133 7.35 13.08 7.83
N TYR A 134 8.65 13.35 7.84
CA TYR A 134 9.50 13.49 6.66
C TYR A 134 10.58 12.42 6.74
N HIS A 135 10.78 11.68 5.66
CA HIS A 135 11.73 10.58 5.70
C HIS A 135 12.55 10.45 4.42
N LEU A 136 13.78 10.00 4.60
CA LEU A 136 14.71 9.71 3.53
C LEU A 136 15.37 8.35 3.79
N GLY A 137 15.39 7.51 2.75
CA GLY A 137 16.21 6.30 2.67
C GLY A 137 17.38 6.55 1.72
N PHE A 138 18.61 6.25 2.09
CA PHE A 138 19.78 6.57 1.28
C PHE A 138 20.99 5.70 1.66
N ALA A 139 22.07 5.77 0.83
CA ALA A 139 23.32 5.10 1.13
C ALA A 139 24.06 5.80 2.29
N ARG A 140 24.65 5.03 3.21
CA ARG A 140 25.32 5.54 4.43
C ARG A 140 26.39 6.62 4.18
N GLU A 141 27.01 6.61 3.02
CA GLU A 141 28.00 7.57 2.60
C GLU A 141 27.43 9.00 2.50
N ASP A 142 26.13 9.12 2.28
CA ASP A 142 25.43 10.40 2.11
C ASP A 142 24.82 10.95 3.41
N LEU A 143 24.96 10.25 4.55
CA LEU A 143 24.37 10.65 5.84
C LEU A 143 24.73 12.09 6.24
N ASN A 144 25.98 12.52 6.04
CA ASN A 144 26.38 13.89 6.37
C ASN A 144 25.67 14.95 5.51
N THR A 145 25.49 14.67 4.22
CA THR A 145 24.75 15.54 3.30
C THR A 145 23.27 15.62 3.72
N VAL A 146 22.65 14.49 4.03
CA VAL A 146 21.25 14.46 4.49
C VAL A 146 21.06 15.25 5.78
N ILE A 147 21.93 15.07 6.79
CA ILE A 147 21.86 15.85 8.04
C ILE A 147 21.97 17.36 7.77
N GLU A 148 22.84 17.80 6.84
CA GLU A 148 23.00 19.22 6.50
C GLU A 148 21.75 19.79 5.82
N VAL A 149 21.23 19.08 4.84
CA VAL A 149 20.05 19.52 4.08
C VAL A 149 18.81 19.53 4.96
N GLU A 150 18.59 18.47 5.77
CA GLU A 150 17.48 18.37 6.72
C GLU A 150 17.57 19.50 7.77
N ALA A 151 18.71 19.68 8.39
CA ALA A 151 18.88 20.72 9.40
C ALA A 151 18.59 22.12 8.83
N ASP A 152 18.98 22.39 7.60
CA ASP A 152 18.80 23.73 7.03
C ASP A 152 17.34 23.97 6.61
N ARG A 153 16.67 23.00 5.95
CA ARG A 153 15.26 23.19 5.53
C ARG A 153 14.31 23.34 6.69
N PHE A 154 14.53 22.63 7.82
CA PHE A 154 13.68 22.74 8.99
C PHE A 154 13.91 24.06 9.77
N GLN A 155 15.08 24.69 9.62
CA GLN A 155 15.39 25.96 10.25
C GLN A 155 15.13 27.17 9.36
N ASN A 156 15.37 27.04 8.05
CA ASN A 156 15.51 28.16 7.12
C ASN A 156 14.67 28.00 5.85
N LEU A 157 13.53 27.28 5.93
CA LEU A 157 12.61 27.15 4.80
C LEU A 157 12.30 28.52 4.20
N ASP A 158 12.52 28.69 2.91
CA ASP A 158 12.28 29.94 2.19
C ASP A 158 11.50 29.69 0.91
N TYR A 159 10.43 30.44 0.69
CA TYR A 159 9.56 30.31 -0.47
C TYR A 159 8.90 31.64 -0.81
N THR A 160 8.67 31.85 -2.10
CA THR A 160 8.01 33.02 -2.65
C THR A 160 6.48 32.91 -2.57
N VAL A 161 5.78 34.02 -2.78
CA VAL A 161 4.31 34.06 -2.90
C VAL A 161 3.83 33.18 -4.05
N ASP A 162 4.57 33.14 -5.17
CA ASP A 162 4.19 32.35 -6.35
C ASP A 162 4.36 30.84 -6.08
N GLN A 163 5.42 30.41 -5.42
CA GLN A 163 5.61 29.03 -4.99
C GLN A 163 4.49 28.61 -4.00
N PHE A 164 4.17 29.47 -3.04
CA PHE A 164 3.06 29.25 -2.10
C PHE A 164 1.72 29.04 -2.83
N LYS A 165 1.38 29.93 -3.79
CA LYS A 165 0.14 29.81 -4.55
C LYS A 165 0.11 28.56 -5.45
N THR A 166 1.25 28.23 -6.06
CA THR A 166 1.36 27.01 -6.89
C THR A 166 1.09 25.77 -6.07
N GLU A 167 1.69 25.68 -4.87
CA GLU A 167 1.50 24.52 -4.00
C GLU A 167 0.08 24.46 -3.41
N SER A 168 -0.51 25.59 -3.07
CA SER A 168 -1.93 25.66 -2.67
C SER A 168 -2.85 25.10 -3.77
N GLY A 169 -2.51 25.36 -5.04
CA GLY A 169 -3.21 24.79 -6.20
C GLY A 169 -3.04 23.26 -6.29
N ALA A 170 -1.86 22.75 -5.98
CA ALA A 170 -1.59 21.30 -5.95
C ALA A 170 -2.41 20.61 -4.84
N VAL A 171 -2.43 21.17 -3.63
CA VAL A 171 -3.25 20.65 -2.51
C VAL A 171 -4.74 20.64 -2.87
N TYR A 172 -5.28 21.69 -3.53
CA TYR A 172 -6.65 21.66 -4.00
C TYR A 172 -6.88 20.64 -5.13
N GLY A 173 -5.88 20.39 -5.97
CA GLY A 173 -5.89 19.32 -6.97
C GLY A 173 -5.98 17.93 -6.32
N GLU A 174 -5.26 17.72 -5.24
CA GLU A 174 -5.31 16.50 -4.46
C GLU A 174 -6.66 16.29 -3.76
N TYR A 175 -7.22 17.33 -3.15
CA TYR A 175 -8.57 17.29 -2.60
C TYR A 175 -9.59 16.82 -3.64
N ARG A 176 -9.56 17.40 -4.86
CA ARG A 176 -10.45 17.00 -5.95
C ARG A 176 -10.28 15.55 -6.36
N LYS A 177 -9.02 15.07 -6.38
CA LYS A 177 -8.72 13.64 -6.60
C LYS A 177 -9.33 12.77 -5.50
N GLY A 178 -9.18 13.15 -4.22
CA GLY A 178 -9.80 12.45 -3.10
C GLY A 178 -11.32 12.33 -3.23
N ARG A 179 -11.99 13.35 -3.79
CA ARG A 179 -13.46 13.33 -4.01
C ARG A 179 -13.92 12.27 -5.02
N THR A 180 -13.04 11.65 -5.78
CA THR A 180 -13.38 10.48 -6.62
C THR A 180 -13.38 9.16 -5.84
N SER A 181 -12.94 9.16 -4.59
CA SER A 181 -12.96 7.99 -3.70
C SER A 181 -14.17 8.04 -2.75
N PRO A 182 -15.07 7.05 -2.76
CA PRO A 182 -16.18 7.00 -1.81
C PRO A 182 -15.71 6.90 -0.35
N PHE A 183 -14.54 6.29 -0.08
CA PHE A 183 -13.94 6.24 1.25
C PHE A 183 -13.58 7.62 1.79
N GLU A 184 -12.91 8.46 0.98
CA GLU A 184 -12.51 9.81 1.39
C GLU A 184 -13.74 10.68 1.69
N VAL A 185 -14.78 10.55 0.86
CA VAL A 185 -16.05 11.27 1.08
C VAL A 185 -16.74 10.81 2.37
N LEU A 186 -16.72 9.50 2.65
CA LEU A 186 -17.28 8.94 3.88
C LEU A 186 -16.52 9.43 5.11
N PHE A 187 -15.17 9.36 5.09
CA PHE A 187 -14.33 9.76 6.22
C PHE A 187 -14.49 11.24 6.56
N GLU A 188 -14.42 12.14 5.57
CA GLU A 188 -14.65 13.58 5.78
C GLU A 188 -16.01 13.83 6.42
N SER A 189 -17.06 13.18 5.91
CA SER A 189 -18.43 13.33 6.42
C SER A 189 -18.58 12.81 7.84
N VAL A 190 -17.96 11.66 8.15
CA VAL A 190 -17.98 11.04 9.48
C VAL A 190 -17.25 11.92 10.50
N GLN A 191 -16.03 12.39 10.21
CA GLN A 191 -15.28 13.27 11.11
C GLN A 191 -16.05 14.56 11.38
N ASN A 192 -16.56 15.21 10.34
CA ASN A 192 -17.34 16.43 10.49
C ASN A 192 -18.61 16.25 11.33
N ALA A 193 -19.29 15.09 11.22
CA ALA A 193 -20.49 14.78 12.00
C ALA A 193 -20.19 14.29 13.42
N ALA A 194 -19.06 13.62 13.63
CA ALA A 194 -18.73 13.02 14.92
C ALA A 194 -18.21 14.04 15.92
N PHE A 195 -17.51 15.08 15.48
CA PHE A 195 -16.94 16.09 16.39
C PHE A 195 -17.66 17.44 16.30
N ASP A 196 -17.88 18.07 17.45
CA ASP A 196 -18.49 19.40 17.55
C ASP A 196 -17.46 20.52 17.62
N GLN A 197 -16.43 20.33 18.45
CA GLN A 197 -15.44 21.37 18.78
C GLN A 197 -14.00 20.96 18.51
N HIS A 198 -13.66 19.67 18.71
CA HIS A 198 -12.29 19.19 18.52
C HIS A 198 -11.88 19.24 17.07
N THR A 199 -10.63 19.56 16.80
CA THR A 199 -10.09 19.70 15.44
C THR A 199 -10.04 18.40 14.63
N TYR A 200 -10.19 17.21 15.24
CA TYR A 200 -10.46 15.96 14.51
C TYR A 200 -11.77 15.98 13.71
N LYS A 201 -12.48 17.11 13.74
CA LYS A 201 -13.66 17.39 12.93
C LYS A 201 -13.35 17.44 11.42
N HIS A 202 -12.15 17.77 11.02
CA HIS A 202 -11.70 17.80 9.64
C HIS A 202 -10.58 16.79 9.38
N THR A 203 -10.47 16.36 8.13
CA THR A 203 -9.37 15.51 7.66
C THR A 203 -8.06 16.29 7.57
N THR A 204 -6.94 15.59 7.41
CA THR A 204 -5.62 16.20 7.26
C THR A 204 -5.51 17.20 6.11
N ILE A 205 -6.25 16.96 5.02
CA ILE A 205 -6.26 17.88 3.88
C ILE A 205 -7.09 19.15 4.15
N GLY A 206 -7.97 19.15 5.16
CA GLY A 206 -8.78 20.29 5.56
C GLY A 206 -10.15 20.36 4.85
N PHE A 207 -10.93 21.38 5.20
CA PHE A 207 -12.22 21.66 4.56
C PHE A 207 -12.04 22.31 3.19
N GLU A 208 -12.87 21.93 2.22
CA GLU A 208 -12.81 22.47 0.86
C GLU A 208 -12.82 24.00 0.80
N ALA A 209 -13.66 24.63 1.63
CA ALA A 209 -13.76 26.09 1.68
C ALA A 209 -12.45 26.77 2.12
N ASP A 210 -11.71 26.16 3.04
CA ASP A 210 -10.45 26.67 3.54
C ASP A 210 -9.33 26.46 2.52
N ILE A 211 -9.27 25.27 1.91
CA ILE A 211 -8.29 24.93 0.87
C ILE A 211 -8.45 25.86 -0.35
N LYS A 212 -9.68 26.16 -0.76
CA LYS A 212 -9.94 27.11 -1.86
C LYS A 212 -9.42 28.52 -1.57
N ARG A 213 -9.42 28.95 -0.28
CA ARG A 213 -8.92 30.26 0.14
C ARG A 213 -7.43 30.25 0.50
N MET A 214 -6.82 29.09 0.61
CA MET A 214 -5.41 28.94 0.99
C MET A 214 -4.47 29.83 0.15
N PRO A 215 -4.63 30.02 -1.18
CA PRO A 215 -3.78 30.90 -1.96
C PRO A 215 -3.71 32.35 -1.47
N GLU A 216 -4.66 32.80 -0.67
CA GLU A 216 -4.75 34.17 -0.11
C GLU A 216 -4.05 34.28 1.27
N GLN A 217 -3.55 33.17 1.83
CA GLN A 217 -3.14 33.07 3.26
C GLN A 217 -1.62 32.94 3.43
N TYR A 218 -0.83 33.57 2.56
CA TYR A 218 0.64 33.53 2.59
C TYR A 218 1.23 33.95 3.95
N ASP A 219 0.74 35.05 4.54
CA ASP A 219 1.25 35.54 5.84
C ASP A 219 0.91 34.56 6.97
N TYR A 220 -0.26 33.91 6.90
CA TYR A 220 -0.60 32.85 7.85
C TYR A 220 0.35 31.68 7.73
N SER A 221 0.73 31.28 6.52
CA SER A 221 1.67 30.18 6.32
C SER A 221 3.02 30.44 7.02
N LYS A 222 3.54 31.67 6.93
CA LYS A 222 4.78 32.04 7.64
C LYS A 222 4.61 31.96 9.15
N SER A 223 3.46 32.38 9.66
CA SER A 223 3.12 32.27 11.09
C SER A 223 3.01 30.82 11.54
N PHE A 224 2.37 29.94 10.74
CA PHE A 224 2.25 28.51 11.03
C PHE A 224 3.62 27.86 11.15
N PHE A 225 4.49 28.05 10.16
CA PHE A 225 5.86 27.53 10.19
C PHE A 225 6.62 27.99 11.43
N GLN A 226 6.57 29.29 11.72
CA GLN A 226 7.27 29.85 12.90
C GLN A 226 6.75 29.32 14.23
N ARG A 227 5.51 28.90 14.33
CA ARG A 227 4.91 28.37 15.57
C ARG A 227 5.23 26.89 15.77
N PHE A 228 5.11 26.07 14.72
CA PHE A 228 5.10 24.63 14.85
C PHE A 228 6.43 23.97 14.50
N TYR A 229 7.20 24.53 13.59
CA TYR A 229 8.51 24.01 13.19
C TYR A 229 9.58 24.58 14.14
N ARG A 230 9.61 24.00 15.35
CA ARG A 230 10.51 24.39 16.42
C ARG A 230 11.22 23.18 17.01
N PRO A 231 12.48 23.34 17.51
CA PRO A 231 13.29 22.22 17.98
C PRO A 231 12.62 21.40 19.09
N GLU A 232 11.85 22.04 19.98
CA GLU A 232 11.13 21.35 21.08
C GLU A 232 9.99 20.46 20.57
N ASN A 233 9.54 20.68 19.33
CA ASN A 233 8.42 19.97 18.71
C ASN A 233 8.88 18.92 17.70
N VAL A 234 10.18 18.63 17.62
CA VAL A 234 10.77 17.75 16.61
C VAL A 234 11.51 16.59 17.25
N VAL A 235 11.30 15.40 16.68
CA VAL A 235 12.06 14.19 16.99
C VAL A 235 12.73 13.69 15.72
N ILE A 236 14.05 13.48 15.80
CA ILE A 236 14.84 12.87 14.73
C ILE A 236 15.04 11.39 15.08
N VAL A 237 14.72 10.50 14.17
CA VAL A 237 14.97 9.06 14.27
C VAL A 237 15.86 8.62 13.12
N VAL A 238 16.99 7.99 13.44
CA VAL A 238 17.92 7.47 12.42
C VAL A 238 18.14 5.99 12.68
N ALA A 239 17.87 5.15 11.68
CA ALA A 239 18.12 3.71 11.74
C ALA A 239 18.99 3.25 10.57
N GLY A 240 19.83 2.23 10.78
CA GLY A 240 20.64 1.63 9.71
C GLY A 240 22.11 1.43 10.05
N ASP A 241 22.93 1.35 9.02
CA ASP A 241 24.38 1.06 9.10
C ASP A 241 25.18 2.37 9.12
N PHE A 242 25.45 2.92 10.31
CA PHE A 242 26.22 4.16 10.47
C PHE A 242 26.95 4.22 11.82
N ASP A 243 27.93 5.13 11.93
CA ASP A 243 28.60 5.46 13.20
C ASP A 243 27.75 6.43 14.01
N THR A 244 27.23 5.97 15.15
CA THR A 244 26.31 6.75 16.00
C THR A 244 26.97 7.98 16.60
N LYS A 245 28.25 7.91 16.96
CA LYS A 245 28.99 9.06 17.54
C LYS A 245 29.21 10.15 16.50
N ALA A 246 29.63 9.77 15.29
CA ALA A 246 29.82 10.70 14.20
C ALA A 246 28.50 11.36 13.78
N ALA A 247 27.42 10.57 13.67
CA ALA A 247 26.09 11.05 13.34
C ALA A 247 25.57 12.04 14.42
N LEU A 248 25.70 11.70 15.71
CA LEU A 248 25.28 12.58 16.81
C LEU A 248 26.05 13.90 16.78
N ALA A 249 27.38 13.85 16.64
CA ALA A 249 28.21 15.05 16.59
C ALA A 249 27.83 15.97 15.41
N LYS A 250 27.51 15.38 14.26
CA LYS A 250 27.06 16.13 13.08
C LYS A 250 25.67 16.74 13.31
N ILE A 251 24.71 15.99 13.85
CA ILE A 251 23.38 16.48 14.21
C ILE A 251 23.48 17.63 15.21
N GLN A 252 24.26 17.47 16.29
CA GLN A 252 24.48 18.52 17.28
C GLN A 252 25.01 19.81 16.64
N LYS A 253 26.00 19.69 15.74
CA LYS A 253 26.57 20.83 15.04
C LYS A 253 25.56 21.58 14.18
N GLU A 254 24.81 20.84 13.34
CA GLU A 254 23.91 21.46 12.35
C GLU A 254 22.60 22.00 12.97
N TYR A 255 22.09 21.35 14.02
CA TYR A 255 20.85 21.75 14.66
C TYR A 255 21.03 22.74 15.85
N SER A 256 22.24 22.97 16.35
CA SER A 256 22.47 23.81 17.56
C SER A 256 21.98 25.24 17.42
N GLY A 257 21.97 25.80 16.22
CA GLY A 257 21.52 27.15 15.92
C GLY A 257 19.99 27.34 15.90
N TRP A 258 19.24 26.26 15.92
CA TRP A 258 17.76 26.30 15.84
C TRP A 258 17.15 26.87 17.13
N LYS A 259 16.42 27.98 16.98
CA LYS A 259 15.91 28.74 18.13
C LYS A 259 14.63 28.09 18.71
N LYS A 260 14.60 27.99 20.04
CA LYS A 260 13.40 27.62 20.82
C LYS A 260 12.25 28.59 20.57
N GLY A 261 11.04 28.16 20.87
CA GLY A 261 9.86 29.01 20.80
C GLY A 261 8.55 28.29 20.52
N TYR A 262 8.52 26.97 20.66
CA TYR A 262 7.29 26.21 20.52
C TYR A 262 6.30 26.54 21.64
N THR A 263 5.06 26.81 21.24
CA THR A 263 3.93 26.94 22.18
C THR A 263 2.80 26.06 21.66
N ALA A 264 2.41 25.09 22.48
CA ALA A 264 1.33 24.18 22.11
C ALA A 264 0.01 24.95 21.89
N PRO A 265 -0.74 24.66 20.82
CA PRO A 265 -2.04 25.26 20.61
C PRO A 265 -3.05 24.80 21.67
N ALA A 266 -4.00 25.64 21.99
CA ALA A 266 -5.11 25.30 22.89
C ALA A 266 -6.20 24.55 22.10
N VAL A 267 -5.99 23.25 21.89
CA VAL A 267 -6.96 22.41 21.16
C VAL A 267 -8.26 22.32 21.97
N PRO A 268 -9.42 22.62 21.37
CA PRO A 268 -10.70 22.55 22.05
C PRO A 268 -11.01 21.12 22.50
N LYS A 269 -11.48 20.95 23.74
CA LYS A 269 -11.92 19.63 24.20
C LYS A 269 -13.29 19.30 23.60
N GLU A 270 -13.39 18.11 23.08
CA GLU A 270 -14.66 17.60 22.56
C GLU A 270 -15.67 17.37 23.72
N PRO A 271 -16.92 17.88 23.62
CA PRO A 271 -17.94 17.58 24.59
C PRO A 271 -18.34 16.09 24.56
N VAL A 272 -18.84 15.60 25.70
CA VAL A 272 -19.32 14.22 25.79
C VAL A 272 -20.56 14.06 24.91
N GLN A 273 -20.52 13.13 23.97
CA GLN A 273 -21.67 12.79 23.14
C GLN A 273 -22.68 12.01 23.95
N THR A 274 -23.94 12.47 23.96
CA THR A 274 -25.03 11.91 24.78
C THR A 274 -26.11 11.19 23.98
N ALA A 275 -26.03 11.21 22.65
CA ALA A 275 -26.96 10.53 21.78
C ALA A 275 -26.25 10.01 20.53
N GLN A 276 -26.74 8.90 19.98
CA GLN A 276 -26.25 8.40 18.69
C GLN A 276 -26.51 9.43 17.59
N ARG A 277 -25.53 9.65 16.72
CA ARG A 277 -25.66 10.45 15.52
C ARG A 277 -25.83 9.55 14.30
N ARG A 278 -26.66 9.98 13.36
CA ARG A 278 -26.87 9.26 12.10
C ARG A 278 -26.81 10.23 10.94
N ILE A 279 -26.02 9.87 9.92
CA ILE A 279 -25.89 10.66 8.70
C ILE A 279 -26.01 9.76 7.48
N THR A 280 -26.56 10.38 6.41
CA THR A 280 -26.55 9.80 5.06
C THR A 280 -25.68 10.66 4.18
N VAL A 281 -24.81 10.04 3.39
CA VAL A 281 -23.83 10.71 2.54
C VAL A 281 -24.08 10.30 1.08
N GLU A 282 -24.29 11.27 0.21
CA GLU A 282 -24.39 11.02 -1.22
C GLU A 282 -23.01 11.07 -1.87
N PHE A 283 -22.73 10.10 -2.72
CA PHE A 283 -21.51 10.04 -3.52
C PHE A 283 -21.85 10.36 -4.99
N ASP A 284 -21.09 11.31 -5.55
CA ASP A 284 -21.23 11.71 -6.96
C ASP A 284 -20.52 10.69 -7.87
N GLY A 285 -21.08 9.49 -7.98
CA GLY A 285 -20.54 8.37 -8.72
C GLY A 285 -21.21 7.08 -8.31
N GLN A 286 -20.97 6.01 -9.04
CA GLN A 286 -21.48 4.69 -8.67
C GLN A 286 -20.61 4.06 -7.61
N THR A 287 -21.22 3.52 -6.55
CA THR A 287 -20.56 2.78 -5.48
C THR A 287 -21.50 1.79 -4.82
N LEU A 288 -20.95 0.77 -4.18
CA LEU A 288 -21.69 -0.05 -3.23
C LEU A 288 -22.03 0.80 -1.99
N PRO A 289 -23.17 0.57 -1.31
CA PRO A 289 -23.44 1.19 -0.03
C PRO A 289 -22.32 0.93 0.97
N MET A 290 -21.84 1.98 1.64
CA MET A 290 -20.81 1.88 2.67
C MET A 290 -21.40 2.28 4.01
N LEU A 291 -21.53 1.30 4.89
CA LEU A 291 -22.00 1.48 6.27
C LEU A 291 -20.80 1.62 7.20
N ALA A 292 -20.73 2.72 7.94
CA ALA A 292 -19.71 2.95 8.96
C ALA A 292 -20.36 3.16 10.32
N VAL A 293 -19.93 2.38 11.32
CA VAL A 293 -20.29 2.57 12.72
C VAL A 293 -19.04 3.01 13.47
N ASN A 294 -19.07 4.23 14.02
CA ASN A 294 -17.91 4.87 14.61
C ASN A 294 -18.18 5.24 16.07
N TRP A 295 -17.22 4.99 16.96
CA TRP A 295 -17.29 5.35 18.39
C TRP A 295 -16.17 6.32 18.73
N LYS A 296 -16.45 7.28 19.62
CA LYS A 296 -15.40 8.07 20.24
C LYS A 296 -14.59 7.22 21.22
N GLY A 297 -13.33 7.02 20.90
CA GLY A 297 -12.38 6.27 21.71
C GLY A 297 -11.85 7.08 22.90
N ASP A 298 -10.58 6.83 23.24
CA ASP A 298 -9.84 7.54 24.27
C ASP A 298 -8.43 7.93 23.75
N ALA A 299 -7.78 8.88 24.42
CA ALA A 299 -6.39 9.22 24.15
C ALA A 299 -5.47 8.06 24.51
N LEU A 300 -4.33 7.92 23.81
CA LEU A 300 -3.34 6.89 24.13
C LEU A 300 -2.84 7.00 25.56
N GLN A 301 -3.01 5.94 26.32
CA GLN A 301 -2.46 5.76 27.68
C GLN A 301 -1.85 4.35 27.76
N THR A 302 -0.55 4.26 27.62
CA THR A 302 0.19 2.98 27.50
C THR A 302 0.04 2.04 28.69
N THR A 303 -0.24 2.58 29.88
CA THR A 303 -0.43 1.83 31.12
C THR A 303 -1.90 1.59 31.49
N ASN A 304 -2.84 2.10 30.69
CA ASN A 304 -4.29 1.94 30.94
C ASN A 304 -4.79 0.64 30.28
N LYS A 305 -5.12 -0.36 31.10
CA LYS A 305 -5.62 -1.65 30.62
C LYS A 305 -6.90 -1.54 29.78
N SER A 306 -7.83 -0.64 30.11
CA SER A 306 -9.08 -0.50 29.36
C SER A 306 -8.81 0.07 27.96
N MET A 307 -7.90 1.06 27.87
CA MET A 307 -7.47 1.58 26.57
C MET A 307 -6.74 0.51 25.74
N MET A 308 -5.80 -0.21 26.36
CA MET A 308 -5.07 -1.28 25.69
C MET A 308 -5.99 -2.46 25.27
N ALA A 309 -6.96 -2.81 26.10
CA ALA A 309 -7.98 -3.82 25.74
C ALA A 309 -8.84 -3.37 24.55
N ALA A 310 -9.16 -2.08 24.44
CA ALA A 310 -9.93 -1.54 23.34
C ALA A 310 -9.21 -1.61 21.99
N THR A 311 -7.88 -1.49 21.96
CA THR A 311 -7.09 -1.65 20.72
C THR A 311 -7.20 -3.06 20.13
N LEU A 312 -7.65 -4.04 20.91
CA LEU A 312 -7.83 -5.42 20.47
C LEU A 312 -9.20 -5.69 19.84
N PHE A 313 -10.18 -4.78 19.95
CA PHE A 313 -11.57 -5.05 19.50
C PHE A 313 -11.65 -5.36 18.00
N GLY A 314 -10.88 -4.65 17.19
CA GLY A 314 -10.85 -4.85 15.74
C GLY A 314 -10.57 -6.31 15.39
N GLU A 315 -9.48 -6.84 15.90
CA GLU A 315 -9.05 -8.22 15.63
C GLU A 315 -9.92 -9.27 16.34
N LEU A 316 -10.33 -8.99 17.58
CA LEU A 316 -11.14 -9.93 18.37
C LEU A 316 -12.55 -10.13 17.81
N ALA A 317 -13.20 -9.04 17.38
CA ALA A 317 -14.63 -9.04 17.09
C ALA A 317 -14.98 -8.84 15.62
N PHE A 318 -14.13 -8.16 14.82
CA PHE A 318 -14.44 -7.75 13.45
C PHE A 318 -13.39 -8.16 12.40
N GLY A 319 -12.23 -8.69 12.81
CA GLY A 319 -11.18 -9.15 11.91
C GLY A 319 -11.57 -10.40 11.12
N GLU A 320 -10.76 -10.78 10.15
CA GLU A 320 -11.02 -11.88 9.19
C GLU A 320 -11.32 -13.25 9.84
N THR A 321 -10.90 -13.45 11.07
CA THR A 321 -11.14 -14.68 11.85
C THR A 321 -12.32 -14.56 12.83
N SER A 322 -13.09 -13.48 12.75
CA SER A 322 -14.26 -13.25 13.61
C SER A 322 -15.52 -13.94 13.07
N ALA A 323 -16.46 -14.19 13.97
CA ALA A 323 -17.74 -14.81 13.58
C ALA A 323 -18.57 -13.94 12.63
N ILE A 324 -18.51 -12.59 12.78
CA ILE A 324 -19.23 -11.68 11.89
C ILE A 324 -18.62 -11.68 10.49
N TYR A 325 -17.28 -11.73 10.37
CA TYR A 325 -16.62 -11.82 9.08
C TYR A 325 -16.98 -13.12 8.37
N LYS A 326 -16.86 -14.26 9.07
CA LYS A 326 -17.30 -15.55 8.53
C LYS A 326 -18.73 -15.49 8.01
N LYS A 327 -19.65 -14.97 8.82
CA LYS A 327 -21.06 -14.90 8.48
C LYS A 327 -21.34 -14.00 7.27
N LEU A 328 -20.88 -12.73 7.33
CA LEU A 328 -21.30 -11.72 6.35
C LEU A 328 -20.48 -11.76 5.06
N VAL A 329 -19.17 -12.10 5.13
CA VAL A 329 -18.26 -12.10 3.97
C VAL A 329 -18.15 -13.49 3.34
N LEU A 330 -17.99 -14.55 4.14
CA LEU A 330 -17.75 -15.90 3.62
C LEU A 330 -19.03 -16.68 3.35
N ASP A 331 -19.94 -16.76 4.33
CA ASP A 331 -21.13 -17.62 4.25
C ASP A 331 -22.29 -16.94 3.51
N GLU A 332 -22.77 -15.78 3.98
CA GLU A 332 -23.91 -15.07 3.41
C GLU A 332 -23.55 -14.17 2.22
N GLN A 333 -22.26 -13.81 2.08
CA GLN A 333 -21.71 -12.96 1.01
C GLN A 333 -22.46 -11.63 0.81
N LYS A 334 -23.05 -11.09 1.88
CA LYS A 334 -23.75 -9.79 1.87
C LYS A 334 -22.80 -8.60 1.86
N VAL A 335 -21.57 -8.80 2.34
CA VAL A 335 -20.56 -7.78 2.49
C VAL A 335 -19.38 -8.13 1.61
N GLU A 336 -18.97 -7.19 0.78
CA GLU A 336 -17.75 -7.30 -0.04
C GLU A 336 -16.51 -7.19 0.85
N THR A 337 -16.54 -6.21 1.75
CA THR A 337 -15.43 -5.83 2.59
C THR A 337 -15.95 -5.47 3.97
N LEU A 338 -15.36 -6.07 5.01
CA LEU A 338 -15.56 -5.70 6.41
C LEU A 338 -14.19 -5.43 7.03
N PHE A 339 -14.01 -4.24 7.58
CA PHE A 339 -12.79 -3.92 8.31
C PHE A 339 -13.08 -3.05 9.53
N ALA A 340 -12.14 -3.05 10.48
CA ALA A 340 -12.25 -2.27 11.70
C ALA A 340 -10.93 -1.59 12.04
N SER A 341 -11.02 -0.37 12.56
CA SER A 341 -9.87 0.41 13.02
C SER A 341 -10.12 0.86 14.45
N PHE A 342 -9.30 0.35 15.38
CA PHE A 342 -9.31 0.69 16.81
C PHE A 342 -7.92 1.19 17.21
N GLY A 343 -7.45 2.22 16.51
CA GLY A 343 -6.15 2.83 16.70
C GLY A 343 -6.10 3.76 17.93
N TYR A 344 -5.03 4.49 18.04
CA TYR A 344 -4.79 5.45 19.12
C TYR A 344 -4.27 6.77 18.55
N ASN A 345 -4.68 7.85 19.20
CA ASN A 345 -4.33 9.23 18.87
C ASN A 345 -3.90 9.96 20.16
N ARG A 346 -3.41 11.17 19.99
CA ARG A 346 -3.02 12.06 21.11
C ARG A 346 -4.23 12.48 21.95
N ASP A 347 -5.38 12.69 21.33
CA ASP A 347 -6.67 12.96 21.95
C ASP A 347 -7.69 11.86 21.59
N PRO A 348 -8.87 11.80 22.22
CA PRO A 348 -9.90 10.83 21.88
C PRO A 348 -10.32 10.90 20.41
N GLY A 349 -9.86 9.94 19.60
CA GLY A 349 -10.16 9.79 18.17
C GLY A 349 -11.38 8.90 17.91
N LEU A 350 -11.61 8.56 16.65
CA LEU A 350 -12.67 7.63 16.23
C LEU A 350 -12.14 6.20 16.10
N TRP A 351 -12.93 5.26 16.57
CA TRP A 351 -12.82 3.83 16.30
C TRP A 351 -13.95 3.43 15.37
N SER A 352 -13.66 2.71 14.32
CA SER A 352 -14.57 2.52 13.21
C SER A 352 -14.72 1.04 12.84
N VAL A 353 -15.94 0.62 12.51
CA VAL A 353 -16.24 -0.61 11.77
C VAL A 353 -16.94 -0.20 10.48
N ILE A 354 -16.40 -0.62 9.34
CA ILE A 354 -16.89 -0.24 8.01
C ILE A 354 -17.20 -1.50 7.21
N ALA A 355 -18.38 -1.53 6.59
CA ALA A 355 -18.84 -2.60 5.72
C ALA A 355 -19.25 -2.05 4.34
N MET A 356 -18.68 -2.58 3.27
CA MET A 356 -19.21 -2.40 1.90
C MET A 356 -20.28 -3.46 1.64
N VAL A 357 -21.53 -3.02 1.54
CA VAL A 357 -22.69 -3.92 1.45
C VAL A 357 -23.04 -4.13 -0.02
N LYS A 358 -23.16 -5.40 -0.46
CA LYS A 358 -23.37 -5.71 -1.90
C LYS A 358 -24.76 -5.31 -2.39
N ASP A 359 -25.79 -5.53 -1.57
CA ASP A 359 -27.16 -5.19 -1.92
C ASP A 359 -27.70 -4.15 -0.94
N PRO A 360 -28.22 -3.00 -1.41
CA PRO A 360 -28.79 -1.97 -0.54
C PRO A 360 -29.85 -2.45 0.46
N LYS A 361 -30.60 -3.51 0.14
CA LYS A 361 -31.61 -4.12 1.03
C LYS A 361 -31.00 -4.77 2.28
N ASP A 362 -29.71 -5.16 2.23
CA ASP A 362 -29.02 -5.85 3.32
C ASP A 362 -28.39 -4.89 4.35
N VAL A 363 -28.31 -3.58 4.08
CA VAL A 363 -27.70 -2.58 4.96
C VAL A 363 -28.22 -2.66 6.39
N ALA A 364 -29.53 -2.69 6.58
CA ALA A 364 -30.14 -2.80 7.91
C ALA A 364 -29.76 -4.10 8.63
N SER A 365 -29.68 -5.22 7.93
CA SER A 365 -29.29 -6.51 8.51
C SER A 365 -27.80 -6.56 8.86
N VAL A 366 -26.96 -5.94 8.08
CA VAL A 366 -25.51 -5.80 8.33
C VAL A 366 -25.28 -4.92 9.57
N GLU A 367 -25.95 -3.78 9.66
CA GLU A 367 -25.89 -2.91 10.85
C GLU A 367 -26.31 -3.67 12.11
N ALA A 368 -27.43 -4.41 12.03
CA ALA A 368 -27.93 -5.20 13.15
C ALA A 368 -26.90 -6.24 13.62
N GLU A 369 -26.18 -6.88 12.70
CA GLU A 369 -25.15 -7.88 13.06
C GLU A 369 -23.90 -7.22 13.68
N ILE A 370 -23.53 -6.00 13.26
CA ILE A 370 -22.48 -5.22 13.92
C ILE A 370 -22.86 -4.94 15.38
N TRP A 371 -24.09 -4.43 15.62
CA TRP A 371 -24.55 -4.15 16.98
C TRP A 371 -24.69 -5.42 17.84
N LYS A 372 -25.13 -6.52 17.28
CA LYS A 372 -25.18 -7.82 17.96
C LYS A 372 -23.78 -8.32 18.34
N THR A 373 -22.79 -8.09 17.50
CA THR A 373 -21.38 -8.41 17.78
C THR A 373 -20.85 -7.55 18.94
N VAL A 374 -21.16 -6.27 18.96
CA VAL A 374 -20.85 -5.36 20.08
C VAL A 374 -21.52 -5.85 21.37
N GLU A 375 -22.81 -6.16 21.31
CA GLU A 375 -23.56 -6.66 22.46
C GLU A 375 -22.96 -7.96 23.03
N LYS A 376 -22.54 -8.87 22.15
CA LYS A 376 -21.87 -10.12 22.57
C LYS A 376 -20.55 -9.80 23.29
N LEU A 377 -19.73 -8.90 22.73
CA LEU A 377 -18.45 -8.49 23.32
C LEU A 377 -18.63 -7.84 24.71
N GLN A 378 -19.73 -7.14 24.92
CA GLN A 378 -20.09 -6.52 26.22
C GLN A 378 -20.60 -7.54 27.25
N LYS A 379 -21.31 -8.58 26.81
CA LYS A 379 -21.99 -9.54 27.71
C LYS A 379 -21.19 -10.79 28.00
N GLU A 380 -20.31 -11.20 27.06
CA GLU A 380 -19.58 -12.46 27.15
C GLU A 380 -18.07 -12.18 27.16
N PRO A 381 -17.30 -12.79 28.09
CA PRO A 381 -15.84 -12.69 28.00
C PRO A 381 -15.35 -13.40 26.74
N VAL A 382 -14.36 -12.80 26.06
CA VAL A 382 -13.70 -13.42 24.90
C VAL A 382 -12.98 -14.70 25.32
N ASN A 383 -12.88 -15.65 24.40
CA ASN A 383 -12.11 -16.86 24.62
C ASN A 383 -10.64 -16.53 24.93
N ALA A 384 -10.08 -17.14 26.00
CA ALA A 384 -8.70 -16.85 26.43
C ALA A 384 -7.65 -17.24 25.38
N GLN A 385 -7.86 -18.33 24.62
CA GLN A 385 -6.98 -18.71 23.52
C GLN A 385 -7.04 -17.67 22.39
N ARG A 386 -8.23 -17.21 22.02
CA ARG A 386 -8.40 -16.16 21.02
C ARG A 386 -7.68 -14.85 21.40
N LEU A 387 -7.73 -14.47 22.68
CA LEU A 387 -6.97 -13.32 23.20
C LEU A 387 -5.45 -13.54 23.09
N ALA A 388 -4.98 -14.76 23.39
CA ALA A 388 -3.58 -15.13 23.23
C ALA A 388 -3.15 -15.11 21.75
N ASP A 389 -4.01 -15.56 20.84
CA ASP A 389 -3.76 -15.53 19.38
C ASP A 389 -3.64 -14.11 18.85
N VAL A 390 -4.50 -13.19 19.31
CA VAL A 390 -4.43 -11.76 18.95
C VAL A 390 -3.11 -11.14 19.43
N ARG A 391 -2.68 -11.43 20.66
CA ARG A 391 -1.36 -10.97 21.16
C ARG A 391 -0.21 -11.51 20.33
N SER A 392 -0.24 -12.81 20.02
CA SER A 392 0.77 -13.45 19.17
C SER A 392 0.84 -12.75 17.79
N ARG A 393 -0.32 -12.50 17.18
CA ARG A 393 -0.42 -11.77 15.91
C ARG A 393 0.21 -10.39 16.00
N LEU A 394 -0.11 -9.62 17.04
CA LEU A 394 0.46 -8.28 17.23
C LEU A 394 1.99 -8.33 17.34
N LYS A 395 2.52 -9.24 18.19
CA LYS A 395 3.95 -9.44 18.35
C LYS A 395 4.66 -9.75 17.04
N TYR A 396 4.25 -10.82 16.35
CA TYR A 396 4.94 -11.23 15.14
C TYR A 396 4.72 -10.25 14.00
N GLY A 397 3.58 -9.56 13.93
CA GLY A 397 3.34 -8.48 13.00
C GLY A 397 4.33 -7.32 13.17
N PHE A 398 4.56 -6.90 14.42
CA PHE A 398 5.57 -5.89 14.73
C PHE A 398 6.98 -6.36 14.36
N LEU A 399 7.39 -7.53 14.81
CA LEU A 399 8.74 -8.07 14.55
C LEU A 399 9.03 -8.23 13.05
N THR A 400 8.04 -8.67 12.28
CA THR A 400 8.16 -8.82 10.82
C THR A 400 8.42 -7.47 10.13
N GLY A 401 7.83 -6.39 10.64
CA GLY A 401 8.01 -5.02 10.13
C GLY A 401 9.40 -4.43 10.38
N LEU A 402 10.19 -4.98 11.31
CA LEU A 402 11.49 -4.42 11.71
C LEU A 402 12.68 -4.90 10.86
N SER A 403 12.44 -5.41 9.66
CA SER A 403 13.51 -5.99 8.82
C SER A 403 14.35 -4.97 8.05
N THR A 404 13.89 -3.72 7.93
CA THR A 404 14.59 -2.64 7.21
C THR A 404 14.71 -1.38 8.08
N PRO A 405 15.69 -0.49 7.80
CA PRO A 405 15.80 0.79 8.51
C PRO A 405 14.52 1.63 8.44
N ASN A 406 13.91 1.69 7.27
CA ASN A 406 12.66 2.42 7.07
C ASN A 406 11.49 1.76 7.83
N GLY A 407 11.42 0.42 7.84
CA GLY A 407 10.44 -0.35 8.61
C GLY A 407 10.55 -0.10 10.12
N VAL A 408 11.77 -0.03 10.65
CA VAL A 408 12.03 0.32 12.06
C VAL A 408 11.54 1.73 12.37
N CYS A 409 11.94 2.74 11.59
CA CYS A 409 11.54 4.11 11.84
C CYS A 409 10.02 4.30 11.70
N SER A 410 9.39 3.75 10.67
CA SER A 410 7.94 3.87 10.44
C SER A 410 7.11 3.20 11.54
N SER A 411 7.56 2.03 12.03
CA SER A 411 6.91 1.32 13.15
C SER A 411 6.91 2.12 14.45
N LEU A 412 7.89 3.01 14.63
CA LEU A 412 8.05 3.82 15.84
C LEU A 412 7.48 5.24 15.70
N ALA A 413 7.25 5.73 14.48
CA ALA A 413 6.94 7.14 14.20
C ALA A 413 5.74 7.67 14.98
N GLN A 414 4.59 6.98 14.94
CA GLN A 414 3.38 7.41 15.65
C GLN A 414 3.58 7.43 17.16
N LEU A 415 4.22 6.40 17.71
CA LEU A 415 4.46 6.33 19.17
C LEU A 415 5.36 7.46 19.63
N VAL A 416 6.45 7.71 18.91
CA VAL A 416 7.36 8.84 19.18
C VAL A 416 6.63 10.19 19.06
N ALA A 417 5.81 10.35 18.03
CA ALA A 417 5.06 11.58 17.81
C ALA A 417 4.08 11.87 18.96
N ILE A 418 3.33 10.87 19.40
CA ILE A 418 2.32 11.01 20.45
C ILE A 418 2.97 11.15 21.82
N THR A 419 3.86 10.24 22.20
CA THR A 419 4.42 10.14 23.55
C THR A 419 5.69 10.96 23.76
N GLY A 420 6.47 11.23 22.71
CA GLY A 420 7.81 11.81 22.78
C GLY A 420 8.90 10.83 23.23
N ASP A 421 8.53 9.60 23.63
CA ASP A 421 9.45 8.58 24.14
C ASP A 421 9.16 7.19 23.56
N LEU A 422 10.19 6.37 23.44
CA LEU A 422 10.11 4.98 22.96
C LEU A 422 10.00 3.93 24.06
N ASN A 423 10.02 4.32 25.34
CA ASN A 423 9.70 3.40 26.44
C ASN A 423 8.24 2.91 26.36
N CYS A 424 7.39 3.68 25.70
CA CYS A 424 5.99 3.32 25.47
C CYS A 424 5.83 1.95 24.79
N VAL A 425 6.76 1.51 23.92
CA VAL A 425 6.73 0.19 23.25
C VAL A 425 6.70 -0.93 24.30
N GLU A 426 7.66 -0.93 25.23
CA GLU A 426 7.75 -1.91 26.29
C GLU A 426 6.62 -1.79 27.33
N GLU A 427 6.13 -0.56 27.59
CA GLU A 427 5.00 -0.32 28.50
C GLU A 427 3.70 -0.87 27.95
N MET A 428 3.45 -0.63 26.67
CA MET A 428 2.24 -1.13 25.99
C MET A 428 2.25 -2.66 25.95
N ASP A 429 3.39 -3.27 25.64
CA ASP A 429 3.57 -4.71 25.67
C ASP A 429 3.21 -5.30 27.03
N LYS A 430 3.84 -4.82 28.09
CA LYS A 430 3.55 -5.26 29.47
C LYS A 430 2.08 -5.08 29.85
N THR A 431 1.46 -3.99 29.40
CA THR A 431 0.05 -3.73 29.71
C THR A 431 -0.84 -4.70 28.97
N LEU A 432 -0.57 -4.94 27.68
CA LEU A 432 -1.31 -5.91 26.86
C LEU A 432 -1.19 -7.33 27.40
N GLU A 433 -0.01 -7.73 27.88
CA GLU A 433 0.18 -9.05 28.54
C GLU A 433 -0.76 -9.23 29.76
N GLN A 434 -1.09 -8.14 30.47
CA GLN A 434 -1.92 -8.15 31.65
C GLN A 434 -3.42 -8.04 31.36
N VAL A 435 -3.82 -7.72 30.10
CA VAL A 435 -5.22 -7.65 29.70
C VAL A 435 -5.85 -9.02 29.81
N THR A 436 -6.96 -9.17 30.47
CA THR A 436 -7.72 -10.41 30.61
C THR A 436 -8.99 -10.39 29.74
N PRO A 437 -9.63 -11.54 29.49
CA PRO A 437 -10.94 -11.56 28.85
C PRO A 437 -12.00 -10.66 29.50
N PHE A 438 -11.92 -10.49 30.81
CA PHE A 438 -12.80 -9.60 31.57
C PHE A 438 -12.47 -8.12 31.32
N ASP A 439 -11.18 -7.77 31.22
CA ASP A 439 -10.78 -6.40 30.87
C ASP A 439 -11.30 -6.00 29.47
N VAL A 440 -11.28 -6.94 28.50
CA VAL A 440 -11.84 -6.71 27.15
C VAL A 440 -13.36 -6.48 27.24
N GLN A 441 -14.09 -7.30 27.96
CA GLN A 441 -15.54 -7.17 28.18
C GLN A 441 -15.88 -5.83 28.86
N SER A 442 -15.13 -5.47 29.88
CA SER A 442 -15.31 -4.22 30.63
C SER A 442 -15.02 -2.99 29.75
N ALA A 443 -13.96 -3.03 28.94
CA ALA A 443 -13.64 -1.97 28.00
C ALA A 443 -14.72 -1.84 26.91
N ALA A 444 -15.25 -2.95 26.38
CA ALA A 444 -16.35 -2.90 25.42
C ALA A 444 -17.61 -2.23 26.01
N SER A 445 -17.94 -2.55 27.26
CA SER A 445 -19.05 -1.93 27.99
C SER A 445 -18.81 -0.44 28.29
N LEU A 446 -17.56 -0.03 28.44
CA LEU A 446 -17.19 1.37 28.67
C LEU A 446 -17.28 2.21 27.39
N TYR A 447 -16.77 1.69 26.27
CA TYR A 447 -16.53 2.48 25.06
C TYR A 447 -17.58 2.29 23.98
N LEU A 448 -18.03 1.05 23.69
CA LEU A 448 -18.86 0.75 22.52
C LEU A 448 -20.36 0.99 22.78
N LYS A 449 -20.67 2.17 23.28
CA LYS A 449 -22.06 2.56 23.61
C LYS A 449 -22.75 3.22 22.44
N PRO A 450 -24.06 2.96 22.23
CA PRO A 450 -24.82 3.63 21.16
C PRO A 450 -24.76 5.16 21.24
N GLU A 451 -24.90 5.73 22.43
CA GLU A 451 -24.87 7.18 22.64
C GLU A 451 -23.51 7.83 22.32
N ARG A 452 -22.42 7.07 22.30
CA ARG A 452 -21.08 7.51 21.89
C ARG A 452 -20.79 7.29 20.40
N SER A 453 -21.77 6.79 19.62
CA SER A 453 -21.56 6.40 18.24
C SER A 453 -22.10 7.39 17.21
N THR A 454 -21.43 7.42 16.06
CA THR A 454 -21.89 8.08 14.83
C THR A 454 -22.00 7.01 13.74
N VAL A 455 -23.22 6.79 13.24
CA VAL A 455 -23.49 5.84 12.15
C VAL A 455 -23.64 6.62 10.84
N ALA A 456 -22.89 6.23 9.85
CA ALA A 456 -22.90 6.85 8.52
C ALA A 456 -23.23 5.81 7.45
N LEU A 457 -24.02 6.21 6.48
CA LEU A 457 -24.33 5.43 5.30
C LEU A 457 -24.04 6.26 4.04
N LEU A 458 -23.05 5.86 3.30
CA LEU A 458 -22.77 6.45 1.99
C LEU A 458 -23.41 5.60 0.89
N HIS A 459 -24.05 6.27 -0.08
CA HIS A 459 -24.68 5.62 -1.22
C HIS A 459 -24.55 6.48 -2.49
N THR A 460 -24.79 5.88 -3.65
CA THR A 460 -24.78 6.57 -4.94
C THR A 460 -25.86 7.65 -4.97
N LYS A 461 -25.50 8.87 -5.36
CA LYS A 461 -26.41 10.01 -5.49
C LYS A 461 -27.55 9.71 -6.47
N GLY A 462 -28.76 10.11 -6.09
CA GLY A 462 -29.97 9.90 -6.89
C GLY A 462 -30.55 8.48 -6.80
N GLN A 463 -29.93 7.55 -6.11
CA GLN A 463 -30.51 6.25 -5.79
C GLN A 463 -31.31 6.31 -4.49
N ALA A 464 -32.25 5.38 -4.31
CA ALA A 464 -33.01 5.28 -3.08
C ALA A 464 -32.08 5.03 -1.87
N VAL A 465 -32.26 5.82 -0.82
CA VAL A 465 -31.47 5.67 0.40
C VAL A 465 -31.77 4.31 1.04
N PRO A 466 -30.76 3.46 1.24
CA PRO A 466 -30.96 2.19 1.96
C PRO A 466 -31.44 2.45 3.40
N SER A 467 -32.28 1.60 3.92
CA SER A 467 -32.79 1.75 5.27
C SER A 467 -31.74 1.39 6.32
N PHE A 468 -31.61 2.20 7.34
CA PHE A 468 -30.90 1.86 8.57
C PHE A 468 -31.64 0.78 9.38
N SER A 469 -30.92 0.09 10.27
CA SER A 469 -31.54 -0.84 11.22
C SER A 469 -32.57 -0.12 12.11
N THR A 470 -33.70 -0.79 12.31
CA THR A 470 -34.76 -0.32 13.22
C THR A 470 -34.52 -0.72 14.67
N LEU A 471 -33.43 -1.41 14.98
CA LEU A 471 -33.10 -1.77 16.36
C LEU A 471 -32.88 -0.50 17.17
N ALA A 472 -33.86 -0.16 17.99
CA ALA A 472 -33.71 0.86 19.02
C ALA A 472 -32.55 0.45 19.96
N PRO A 473 -31.68 1.37 20.39
CA PRO A 473 -30.69 1.06 21.41
C PRO A 473 -31.47 0.65 22.67
N ASN A 474 -31.29 -0.61 23.06
CA ASN A 474 -31.99 -1.13 24.24
C ASN A 474 -31.67 -0.31 25.50
N ALA A 475 -32.70 0.08 26.18
CA ALA A 475 -32.63 0.69 27.50
C ALA A 475 -31.85 -0.22 28.47
N GLN A 476 -31.05 0.44 29.32
CA GLN A 476 -30.14 -0.14 30.30
C GLN A 476 -30.69 -1.41 30.98
N PRO A 477 -29.93 -2.53 31.01
CA PRO A 477 -30.14 -3.55 32.02
C PRO A 477 -29.53 -3.09 33.35
N ALA A 478 -30.31 -3.14 34.41
CA ALA A 478 -29.85 -2.93 35.77
C ALA A 478 -28.69 -3.90 36.09
N LEU A 479 -27.64 -3.38 36.71
CA LEU A 479 -26.54 -4.15 37.28
C LEU A 479 -27.06 -5.10 38.34
N ALA A 480 -27.32 -6.35 37.99
CA ALA A 480 -27.46 -7.44 38.95
C ALA A 480 -26.07 -8.06 39.20
N ALA A 481 -25.62 -7.97 40.43
CA ALA A 481 -24.37 -8.57 40.88
C ALA A 481 -24.43 -10.09 40.70
N LEU A 482 -23.57 -10.64 39.82
CA LEU A 482 -23.36 -12.07 39.68
C LEU A 482 -22.15 -12.48 40.52
N ALA A 483 -22.41 -13.34 41.51
CA ALA A 483 -21.42 -14.05 42.28
C ALA A 483 -20.66 -15.09 41.42
N PRO A 484 -19.38 -15.37 41.66
CA PRO A 484 -18.63 -16.32 40.86
C PRO A 484 -19.02 -17.75 41.19
N SER A 485 -19.59 -18.51 40.27
CA SER A 485 -19.73 -19.95 40.35
C SER A 485 -18.51 -20.62 39.76
N GLY A 486 -17.72 -21.26 40.60
CA GLY A 486 -16.58 -22.08 40.17
C GLY A 486 -17.07 -23.40 39.55
N ALA A 487 -16.92 -23.49 38.25
CA ALA A 487 -16.99 -24.76 37.53
C ALA A 487 -15.60 -25.09 36.97
N ARG A 488 -14.96 -26.15 37.46
CA ARG A 488 -13.77 -26.76 36.88
C ARG A 488 -14.21 -27.60 35.68
N PHE A 489 -13.75 -27.29 34.52
CA PHE A 489 -13.85 -28.16 33.34
C PHE A 489 -12.54 -28.95 33.19
N ALA A 490 -12.67 -30.26 33.10
CA ALA A 490 -11.63 -31.19 32.77
C ALA A 490 -11.41 -31.17 31.24
N PHE A 491 -10.17 -31.05 30.80
CA PHE A 491 -9.83 -31.16 29.41
C PHE A 491 -9.76 -32.62 28.99
N ALA A 492 -10.48 -32.97 27.90
CA ALA A 492 -10.26 -34.21 27.19
C ALA A 492 -9.14 -33.95 26.14
N ASP A 493 -8.08 -34.76 26.20
CA ASP A 493 -7.02 -34.77 25.21
C ASP A 493 -7.60 -35.12 23.82
N ALA A 494 -7.55 -34.18 22.91
CA ALA A 494 -7.80 -34.45 21.49
C ALA A 494 -6.54 -35.10 20.90
N ALA A 495 -6.66 -36.35 20.54
CA ALA A 495 -5.62 -37.09 19.86
C ALA A 495 -5.21 -36.41 18.54
N THR A 496 -3.95 -36.15 18.38
CA THR A 496 -3.32 -35.66 17.13
C THR A 496 -3.62 -36.69 16.02
N PRO A 497 -4.25 -36.31 14.89
CA PRO A 497 -4.41 -37.23 13.79
C PRO A 497 -3.05 -37.52 13.17
N THR A 498 -2.64 -38.77 13.22
CA THR A 498 -1.50 -39.28 12.46
C THR A 498 -1.86 -39.27 10.99
N LEU A 499 -1.10 -38.52 10.20
CA LEU A 499 -1.16 -38.55 8.73
C LEU A 499 -0.91 -39.99 8.23
N PRO A 500 -1.70 -40.49 7.27
CA PRO A 500 -1.44 -41.77 6.64
C PRO A 500 -0.07 -41.72 5.95
N ALA A 501 0.72 -42.77 6.17
CA ALA A 501 2.01 -42.94 5.48
C ALA A 501 1.77 -42.99 3.97
N ALA A 502 2.47 -42.13 3.25
CA ALA A 502 2.46 -42.11 1.80
C ALA A 502 2.91 -43.44 1.21
N PRO A 503 2.32 -43.92 0.09
CA PRO A 503 2.81 -45.09 -0.59
C PRO A 503 4.25 -44.84 -1.08
N ALA A 504 5.15 -45.69 -0.69
CA ALA A 504 6.49 -45.70 -1.27
C ALA A 504 6.42 -46.28 -2.67
N GLU A 505 6.57 -45.41 -3.69
CA GLU A 505 7.14 -45.80 -4.98
C GLU A 505 7.35 -44.60 -5.88
N PHE A 506 8.62 -44.33 -6.23
CA PHE A 506 9.17 -43.52 -7.33
C PHE A 506 8.66 -42.07 -7.45
N ALA A 507 8.97 -41.23 -6.47
CA ALA A 507 9.04 -39.80 -6.67
C ALA A 507 10.37 -39.41 -7.34
N PRO A 508 10.45 -38.44 -8.27
CA PRO A 508 11.72 -37.92 -8.73
C PRO A 508 12.52 -37.40 -7.53
N GLU A 509 13.84 -37.69 -7.52
CA GLU A 509 14.71 -37.32 -6.39
C GLU A 509 14.88 -35.80 -6.21
N SER A 510 14.50 -34.97 -7.21
CA SER A 510 14.60 -33.50 -7.18
C SER A 510 13.57 -32.84 -8.08
N LEU A 511 13.25 -31.57 -7.83
CA LEU A 511 12.45 -30.73 -8.72
C LEU A 511 13.14 -30.60 -10.09
N ALA A 512 12.33 -30.50 -11.15
CA ALA A 512 12.85 -30.29 -12.51
C ALA A 512 13.57 -28.95 -12.68
N GLN A 513 13.12 -27.92 -11.95
CA GLN A 513 13.73 -26.59 -11.95
C GLN A 513 14.62 -26.41 -10.71
N LYS A 514 15.84 -25.90 -10.91
CA LYS A 514 16.75 -25.59 -9.82
C LYS A 514 16.16 -24.50 -8.93
N PRO A 515 16.12 -24.67 -7.58
CA PRO A 515 15.60 -23.64 -6.69
C PRO A 515 16.45 -22.37 -6.67
N VAL A 516 15.81 -21.24 -6.37
CA VAL A 516 16.45 -19.96 -6.08
C VAL A 516 16.53 -19.81 -4.55
N LEU A 517 17.75 -19.82 -4.01
CA LEU A 517 18.01 -19.85 -2.56
C LEU A 517 18.80 -18.62 -2.14
N LEU A 518 18.27 -17.83 -1.19
CA LEU A 518 18.91 -16.64 -0.63
C LEU A 518 19.00 -16.76 0.91
N PRO A 519 19.96 -17.52 1.47
CA PRO A 519 20.11 -17.64 2.91
C PRO A 519 20.66 -16.34 3.51
N VAL A 520 19.93 -15.75 4.48
CA VAL A 520 20.30 -14.52 5.21
C VAL A 520 20.07 -14.77 6.70
N ALA A 521 21.08 -15.21 7.40
CA ALA A 521 20.97 -15.67 8.79
C ALA A 521 20.49 -14.61 9.78
N GLN A 522 20.71 -13.30 9.50
CA GLN A 522 20.31 -12.20 10.35
C GLN A 522 18.89 -11.71 10.06
N ASP A 523 18.28 -12.13 8.95
CA ASP A 523 16.91 -11.72 8.62
C ASP A 523 15.94 -12.31 9.67
N PRO A 524 15.06 -11.49 10.29
CA PRO A 524 14.05 -12.02 11.19
C PRO A 524 12.99 -12.85 10.46
N ASN A 525 12.91 -12.75 9.15
CA ASN A 525 11.87 -13.34 8.33
C ASN A 525 12.38 -14.48 7.43
N VAL A 526 11.43 -15.31 7.00
CA VAL A 526 11.60 -16.30 5.93
C VAL A 526 10.57 -15.98 4.85
N ALA A 527 11.05 -15.73 3.63
CA ALA A 527 10.25 -15.46 2.45
C ALA A 527 10.13 -16.72 1.58
N PHE A 528 8.91 -17.04 1.17
CA PHE A 528 8.58 -18.13 0.28
C PHE A 528 8.03 -17.54 -1.02
N LYS A 529 8.54 -17.93 -2.18
CA LYS A 529 8.02 -17.56 -3.50
C LYS A 529 8.05 -18.76 -4.42
N LEU A 530 6.89 -19.23 -4.83
CA LEU A 530 6.74 -20.29 -5.80
C LEU A 530 6.30 -19.68 -7.12
N TRP A 531 7.22 -19.60 -8.07
CA TRP A 531 6.90 -19.11 -9.40
C TRP A 531 6.49 -20.27 -10.29
N PHE A 532 5.23 -20.28 -10.71
CA PHE A 532 4.73 -21.14 -11.78
C PHE A 532 4.87 -20.39 -13.10
N GLN A 533 5.44 -21.07 -14.10
CA GLN A 533 5.65 -20.52 -15.46
C GLN A 533 4.32 -20.53 -16.23
N VAL A 534 3.37 -19.76 -15.76
CA VAL A 534 1.99 -19.60 -16.25
C VAL A 534 1.52 -18.20 -15.89
N GLY A 535 0.69 -17.59 -16.71
CA GLY A 535 0.08 -16.29 -16.44
C GLY A 535 -1.21 -16.10 -17.23
N ALA A 536 -1.72 -14.88 -17.27
CA ALA A 536 -2.98 -14.56 -17.95
C ALA A 536 -2.94 -14.89 -19.46
N GLN A 537 -1.77 -14.86 -20.10
CA GLN A 537 -1.64 -15.29 -21.52
C GLN A 537 -1.99 -16.76 -21.77
N ASP A 538 -1.98 -17.61 -20.74
CA ASP A 538 -2.28 -19.02 -20.82
C ASP A 538 -3.78 -19.32 -20.75
N ASP A 539 -4.60 -18.32 -20.46
CA ASP A 539 -6.05 -18.43 -20.45
C ASP A 539 -6.56 -18.87 -21.83
N PRO A 540 -7.39 -19.92 -21.91
CA PRO A 540 -8.01 -20.29 -23.18
C PRO A 540 -8.96 -19.18 -23.67
N PRO A 541 -9.11 -18.99 -24.99
CA PRO A 541 -10.08 -18.03 -25.52
C PRO A 541 -11.50 -18.28 -24.98
N GLY A 542 -12.15 -17.21 -24.49
CA GLY A 542 -13.46 -17.25 -23.85
C GLY A 542 -13.42 -17.66 -22.35
N LYS A 543 -12.22 -17.90 -21.79
CA LYS A 543 -11.98 -18.23 -20.39
C LYS A 543 -10.96 -17.28 -19.74
N GLU A 544 -10.92 -16.05 -20.21
CA GLU A 544 -10.04 -15.00 -19.70
C GLU A 544 -10.30 -14.81 -18.18
N GLY A 545 -9.25 -14.79 -17.37
CA GLY A 545 -9.28 -14.74 -15.91
C GLY A 545 -9.17 -16.11 -15.22
N LEU A 546 -9.02 -17.20 -15.99
CA LEU A 546 -8.92 -18.55 -15.42
C LEU A 546 -7.63 -18.73 -14.61
N ALA A 547 -6.50 -18.20 -15.07
CA ALA A 547 -5.23 -18.23 -14.35
C ALA A 547 -5.35 -17.51 -12.99
N ALA A 548 -5.93 -16.30 -12.99
CA ALA A 548 -6.14 -15.50 -11.78
C ALA A 548 -7.11 -16.18 -10.80
N LEU A 549 -8.24 -16.71 -11.29
CA LEU A 549 -9.19 -17.43 -10.44
C LEU A 549 -8.59 -18.73 -9.88
N THR A 550 -7.76 -19.44 -10.66
CA THR A 550 -7.07 -20.66 -10.18
C THR A 550 -6.07 -20.30 -9.07
N ALA A 551 -5.29 -19.23 -9.24
CA ALA A 551 -4.36 -18.76 -8.23
C ALA A 551 -5.09 -18.31 -6.95
N ALA A 552 -6.24 -17.61 -7.08
CA ALA A 552 -7.09 -17.25 -5.96
C ALA A 552 -7.66 -18.48 -5.24
N MET A 553 -8.08 -19.51 -5.98
CA MET A 553 -8.56 -20.79 -5.40
C MET A 553 -7.47 -21.57 -4.65
N ILE A 554 -6.18 -21.31 -4.92
CA ILE A 554 -5.06 -21.85 -4.14
C ILE A 554 -4.86 -21.06 -2.85
N THR A 555 -4.97 -19.74 -2.90
CA THR A 555 -4.52 -18.86 -1.80
C THR A 555 -5.63 -18.27 -0.93
N GLU A 556 -6.86 -18.22 -1.44
CA GLU A 556 -8.00 -17.56 -0.79
C GLU A 556 -9.21 -18.51 -0.63
N ALA A 557 -8.95 -19.82 -0.69
CA ALA A 557 -9.95 -20.88 -0.52
C ALA A 557 -9.48 -21.95 0.46
N GLY A 558 -10.36 -22.88 0.81
CA GLY A 558 -10.01 -24.01 1.65
C GLY A 558 -9.12 -25.03 0.95
N THR A 559 -8.40 -25.86 1.73
CA THR A 559 -7.65 -27.04 1.21
C THR A 559 -8.54 -28.28 1.20
N ALA A 560 -8.04 -29.38 0.68
CA ALA A 560 -8.75 -30.66 0.71
C ALA A 560 -9.13 -31.09 2.14
N SER A 561 -8.33 -30.69 3.15
CA SER A 561 -8.48 -31.10 4.55
C SER A 561 -9.08 -30.01 5.46
N ARG A 562 -9.07 -28.74 5.05
CA ARG A 562 -9.50 -27.60 5.87
C ARG A 562 -10.38 -26.65 5.09
N GLU A 563 -11.37 -26.09 5.77
CA GLU A 563 -12.14 -24.95 5.29
C GLU A 563 -11.30 -23.67 5.35
N TYR A 564 -11.62 -22.67 4.49
CA TYR A 564 -10.84 -21.43 4.42
C TYR A 564 -10.78 -20.68 5.76
N GLN A 565 -11.91 -20.63 6.49
CA GLN A 565 -11.94 -20.04 7.84
C GLN A 565 -10.93 -20.69 8.80
N ALA A 566 -10.81 -22.03 8.76
CA ALA A 566 -9.87 -22.75 9.63
C ALA A 566 -8.40 -22.46 9.26
N ILE A 567 -8.13 -22.17 7.98
CA ILE A 567 -6.80 -21.72 7.52
C ILE A 567 -6.51 -20.34 8.06
N LEU A 568 -7.43 -19.39 7.93
CA LEU A 568 -7.29 -18.03 8.47
C LEU A 568 -7.04 -18.07 9.99
N GLU A 569 -7.78 -18.88 10.72
CA GLU A 569 -7.59 -19.07 12.17
C GLU A 569 -6.22 -19.68 12.52
N ALA A 570 -5.70 -20.61 11.71
CA ALA A 570 -4.39 -21.21 11.93
C ALA A 570 -3.22 -20.27 11.58
N LEU A 571 -3.37 -19.40 10.59
CA LEU A 571 -2.37 -18.39 10.20
C LEU A 571 -2.37 -17.17 11.13
N PHE A 572 -3.50 -16.87 11.71
CA PHE A 572 -3.73 -15.68 12.51
C PHE A 572 -2.70 -15.45 13.63
N PRO A 573 -2.44 -16.42 14.54
CA PRO A 573 -1.46 -16.23 15.61
C PRO A 573 -0.01 -16.13 15.13
N LEU A 574 0.27 -16.52 13.88
CA LEU A 574 1.60 -16.43 13.26
C LEU A 574 1.90 -15.04 12.70
N ALA A 575 0.90 -14.17 12.63
CA ALA A 575 0.95 -12.91 11.88
C ALA A 575 1.50 -13.10 10.45
N ALA A 576 1.27 -14.25 9.88
CA ALA A 576 1.77 -14.67 8.59
C ALA A 576 0.61 -14.86 7.62
N GLY A 577 0.89 -14.70 6.34
CA GLY A 577 -0.09 -14.91 5.29
C GLY A 577 0.61 -15.27 3.99
N TYR A 578 -0.16 -15.84 3.10
CA TYR A 578 0.25 -16.08 1.74
C TYR A 578 -0.79 -15.53 0.76
N GLY A 579 -0.35 -15.30 -0.46
CA GLY A 579 -1.20 -14.78 -1.51
C GLY A 579 -0.59 -15.08 -2.86
N ASN A 580 -1.24 -14.58 -3.90
CA ASN A 580 -0.82 -14.77 -5.27
C ASN A 580 -0.62 -13.43 -5.99
N SER A 581 0.16 -13.48 -7.05
CA SER A 581 0.28 -12.43 -8.06
C SER A 581 0.27 -13.11 -9.42
N VAL A 582 -0.69 -12.76 -10.24
CA VAL A 582 -0.77 -13.21 -11.64
C VAL A 582 -0.48 -12.03 -12.54
N ASP A 583 0.45 -12.20 -13.44
CA ASP A 583 0.78 -11.28 -14.52
C ASP A 583 0.66 -12.01 -15.87
N LYS A 584 1.02 -11.37 -16.97
CA LYS A 584 0.86 -11.98 -18.32
C LYS A 584 1.55 -13.33 -18.48
N GLU A 585 2.76 -13.49 -17.87
CA GLU A 585 3.58 -14.71 -18.05
C GLU A 585 4.03 -15.36 -16.73
N MET A 586 3.71 -14.75 -15.59
CA MET A 586 4.13 -15.23 -14.28
C MET A 586 2.96 -15.33 -13.31
N THR A 587 2.89 -16.46 -12.62
CA THR A 587 2.09 -16.58 -11.40
C THR A 587 3.02 -16.90 -10.24
N ILE A 588 3.02 -16.04 -9.24
CA ILE A 588 3.81 -16.22 -8.02
C ILE A 588 2.86 -16.45 -6.85
N VAL A 589 2.97 -17.60 -6.21
CA VAL A 589 2.36 -17.86 -4.91
C VAL A 589 3.42 -17.58 -3.86
N SER A 590 3.17 -16.61 -2.99
CA SER A 590 4.19 -16.10 -2.06
C SER A 590 3.65 -16.01 -0.63
N GLY A 591 4.57 -16.11 0.33
CA GLY A 591 4.28 -15.92 1.73
C GLY A 591 5.49 -15.43 2.50
N LEU A 592 5.23 -14.82 3.65
CA LEU A 592 6.23 -14.31 4.56
C LEU A 592 5.85 -14.68 5.99
N ALA A 593 6.82 -15.15 6.76
CA ALA A 593 6.63 -15.45 8.17
C ALA A 593 7.88 -15.09 8.98
N HIS A 594 7.70 -14.69 10.23
CA HIS A 594 8.84 -14.59 11.15
C HIS A 594 9.49 -15.96 11.32
N ARG A 595 10.83 -16.00 11.41
CA ARG A 595 11.61 -17.28 11.47
C ARG A 595 11.17 -18.24 12.58
N ASP A 596 10.69 -17.70 13.72
CA ASP A 596 10.25 -18.54 14.86
C ASP A 596 8.99 -19.37 14.55
N VAL A 597 8.21 -18.96 13.58
CA VAL A 597 6.94 -19.59 13.18
C VAL A 597 6.96 -20.11 11.72
N ALA A 598 8.09 -20.02 11.04
CA ALA A 598 8.22 -20.34 9.62
C ALA A 598 7.91 -21.81 9.29
N ASP A 599 8.28 -22.75 10.18
CA ASP A 599 7.98 -24.19 10.00
C ASP A 599 6.47 -24.46 10.02
N ARG A 600 5.75 -23.82 10.95
CA ARG A 600 4.30 -23.94 11.06
C ARG A 600 3.59 -23.24 9.89
N PHE A 601 4.08 -22.07 9.51
CA PHE A 601 3.59 -21.37 8.32
C PHE A 601 3.76 -22.22 7.06
N ALA A 602 4.94 -22.83 6.87
CA ALA A 602 5.21 -23.65 5.70
C ALA A 602 4.25 -24.85 5.56
N GLU A 603 3.81 -25.46 6.69
CA GLU A 603 2.79 -26.52 6.64
C GLU A 603 1.47 -26.05 6.04
N LEU A 604 0.99 -24.88 6.45
CA LEU A 604 -0.26 -24.29 5.96
C LEU A 604 -0.14 -23.82 4.50
N PHE A 605 0.98 -23.17 4.19
CA PHE A 605 1.28 -22.67 2.85
C PHE A 605 1.38 -23.80 1.82
N LEU A 606 2.11 -24.87 2.16
CA LEU A 606 2.30 -26.01 1.27
C LEU A 606 1.02 -26.85 1.12
N ASP A 607 0.21 -26.97 2.18
CA ASP A 607 -1.10 -27.65 2.08
C ASP A 607 -2.03 -26.92 1.10
N ALA A 608 -2.03 -25.59 1.14
CA ALA A 608 -2.82 -24.81 0.20
C ALA A 608 -2.36 -24.95 -1.26
N VAL A 609 -1.04 -24.99 -1.49
CA VAL A 609 -0.47 -25.09 -2.85
C VAL A 609 -0.64 -26.51 -3.42
N VAL A 610 -0.40 -27.54 -2.62
CA VAL A 610 -0.33 -28.93 -3.08
C VAL A 610 -1.70 -29.63 -3.01
N HIS A 611 -2.56 -29.24 -2.07
CA HIS A 611 -3.85 -29.87 -1.85
C HIS A 611 -5.01 -28.86 -1.83
N PRO A 612 -5.17 -27.99 -2.85
CA PRO A 612 -6.27 -27.02 -2.87
C PRO A 612 -7.63 -27.76 -2.88
N GLY A 613 -8.63 -27.19 -2.19
CA GLY A 613 -9.91 -27.88 -1.97
C GLY A 613 -10.88 -27.81 -3.15
N PHE A 614 -10.78 -26.77 -3.98
CA PHE A 614 -11.68 -26.52 -5.12
C PHE A 614 -13.17 -26.72 -4.80
N ARG A 615 -13.63 -26.16 -3.65
CA ARG A 615 -15.03 -26.22 -3.26
C ARG A 615 -15.87 -25.25 -4.09
N GLU A 616 -17.07 -25.66 -4.45
CA GLU A 616 -18.01 -24.84 -5.22
C GLU A 616 -18.35 -23.52 -4.53
N SER A 617 -18.45 -23.52 -3.20
CA SER A 617 -18.71 -22.30 -2.40
C SER A 617 -17.58 -21.29 -2.51
N ASP A 618 -16.33 -21.74 -2.40
CA ASP A 618 -15.16 -20.88 -2.54
C ASP A 618 -15.01 -20.37 -3.98
N PHE A 619 -15.25 -21.25 -4.98
CA PHE A 619 -15.25 -20.89 -6.39
C PHE A 619 -16.27 -19.78 -6.67
N THR A 620 -17.52 -19.96 -6.23
CA THR A 620 -18.57 -18.96 -6.46
C THR A 620 -18.23 -17.64 -5.81
N ARG A 621 -17.77 -17.65 -4.57
CA ARG A 621 -17.35 -16.45 -3.83
C ARG A 621 -16.22 -15.69 -4.57
N LEU A 622 -15.16 -16.38 -4.95
CA LEU A 622 -13.99 -15.75 -5.60
C LEU A 622 -14.30 -15.26 -7.00
N ARG A 623 -15.04 -16.04 -7.79
CA ARG A 623 -15.52 -15.62 -9.11
C ARG A 623 -16.38 -14.35 -9.02
N ASP A 624 -17.32 -14.32 -8.11
CA ASP A 624 -18.24 -13.18 -7.96
C ASP A 624 -17.52 -11.95 -7.40
N GLN A 625 -16.50 -12.13 -6.56
CA GLN A 625 -15.60 -11.06 -6.14
C GLN A 625 -14.77 -10.49 -7.30
N MET A 626 -14.25 -11.35 -8.20
CA MET A 626 -13.54 -10.87 -9.39
C MET A 626 -14.47 -10.09 -10.32
N VAL A 627 -15.70 -10.57 -10.52
CA VAL A 627 -16.72 -9.85 -11.29
C VAL A 627 -17.02 -8.49 -10.68
N SER A 628 -17.26 -8.44 -9.36
CA SER A 628 -17.46 -7.19 -8.62
C SER A 628 -16.27 -6.25 -8.72
N GLY A 629 -15.04 -6.78 -8.65
CA GLY A 629 -13.81 -6.02 -8.85
C GLY A 629 -13.74 -5.31 -10.20
N ILE A 630 -14.22 -5.94 -11.27
CA ILE A 630 -14.30 -5.30 -12.59
C ILE A 630 -15.48 -4.31 -12.65
N GLU A 631 -16.68 -4.75 -12.26
CA GLU A 631 -17.92 -3.98 -12.43
C GLU A 631 -17.97 -2.73 -11.53
N ASN A 632 -17.42 -2.79 -10.32
CA ASN A 632 -17.55 -1.73 -9.32
C ASN A 632 -16.23 -1.01 -9.01
N GLU A 633 -15.10 -1.74 -8.91
CA GLU A 633 -13.83 -1.13 -8.53
C GLU A 633 -13.07 -0.58 -9.74
N LEU A 634 -12.71 -1.43 -10.71
CA LEU A 634 -11.90 -1.00 -11.86
C LEU A 634 -12.63 0.06 -12.70
N ARG A 635 -13.92 -0.13 -12.93
CA ARG A 635 -14.71 0.82 -13.74
C ARG A 635 -14.94 2.15 -13.03
N TYR A 636 -15.09 2.17 -11.69
CA TYR A 636 -15.64 3.34 -11.00
C TYR A 636 -14.76 3.93 -9.90
N SER A 637 -13.82 3.18 -9.30
CA SER A 637 -13.05 3.68 -8.16
C SER A 637 -11.78 4.44 -8.54
N SER A 638 -11.25 4.25 -9.76
CA SER A 638 -10.01 4.92 -10.19
C SER A 638 -9.96 5.11 -11.71
N ASP A 639 -10.11 6.35 -12.15
CA ASP A 639 -10.00 6.71 -13.57
C ASP A 639 -8.59 6.41 -14.12
N GLU A 640 -7.57 6.55 -13.29
CA GLU A 640 -6.18 6.26 -13.64
C GLU A 640 -5.99 4.77 -13.96
N GLU A 641 -6.44 3.86 -13.09
CA GLU A 641 -6.30 2.41 -13.31
C GLU A 641 -7.16 1.92 -14.48
N LEU A 642 -8.35 2.48 -14.65
CA LEU A 642 -9.21 2.22 -15.81
C LEU A 642 -8.54 2.64 -17.12
N GLY A 643 -7.89 3.81 -17.13
CA GLY A 643 -7.15 4.31 -18.29
C GLY A 643 -5.97 3.41 -18.68
N LYS A 644 -5.18 2.97 -17.69
CA LYS A 644 -4.06 2.03 -17.89
C LYS A 644 -4.52 0.67 -18.43
N ALA A 645 -5.57 0.11 -17.85
CA ALA A 645 -6.15 -1.15 -18.30
C ALA A 645 -6.70 -1.04 -19.74
N THR A 646 -7.33 0.09 -20.08
CA THR A 646 -7.80 0.40 -21.43
C THR A 646 -6.62 0.49 -22.43
N LEU A 647 -5.51 1.13 -22.00
CA LEU A 647 -4.32 1.23 -22.83
C LEU A 647 -3.71 -0.16 -23.14
N VAL A 648 -3.54 -1.01 -22.10
CA VAL A 648 -3.04 -2.38 -22.28
C VAL A 648 -3.92 -3.16 -23.25
N GLN A 649 -5.25 -3.08 -23.11
CA GLN A 649 -6.18 -3.74 -24.02
C GLN A 649 -6.02 -3.25 -25.47
N SER A 650 -5.81 -1.95 -25.68
CA SER A 650 -5.66 -1.34 -27.00
C SER A 650 -4.31 -1.70 -27.63
N VAL A 651 -3.20 -1.53 -26.90
CA VAL A 651 -1.83 -1.82 -27.37
C VAL A 651 -1.64 -3.28 -27.76
N PHE A 652 -2.23 -4.21 -27.00
CA PHE A 652 -2.09 -5.64 -27.24
C PHE A 652 -3.29 -6.29 -27.93
N ALA A 653 -4.16 -5.48 -28.56
CA ALA A 653 -5.36 -5.96 -29.24
C ALA A 653 -5.05 -7.12 -30.20
N GLY A 654 -5.89 -8.16 -30.18
CA GLY A 654 -5.73 -9.37 -31.01
C GLY A 654 -4.66 -10.35 -30.51
N THR A 655 -4.02 -10.11 -29.39
CA THR A 655 -3.05 -11.02 -28.76
C THR A 655 -3.56 -11.55 -27.43
N ARG A 656 -2.86 -12.55 -26.86
CA ARG A 656 -3.15 -13.09 -25.53
C ARG A 656 -2.84 -12.14 -24.37
N TYR A 657 -2.17 -11.00 -24.61
CA TYR A 657 -1.94 -9.95 -23.61
C TYR A 657 -3.06 -8.92 -23.54
N ALA A 658 -4.03 -8.95 -24.47
CA ALA A 658 -5.04 -7.90 -24.57
C ALA A 658 -6.03 -7.85 -23.40
N HIS A 659 -6.39 -8.98 -22.79
CA HIS A 659 -7.31 -8.96 -21.65
C HIS A 659 -6.57 -8.57 -20.36
N ILE A 660 -7.26 -7.96 -19.44
CA ILE A 660 -6.74 -7.72 -18.08
C ILE A 660 -6.51 -9.07 -17.38
N ASP A 661 -5.64 -9.09 -16.38
CA ASP A 661 -5.23 -10.36 -15.75
C ASP A 661 -6.41 -11.05 -15.02
N GLU A 662 -7.36 -10.26 -14.53
CA GLU A 662 -8.62 -10.73 -13.93
C GLU A 662 -9.62 -11.30 -14.96
N GLY A 663 -9.42 -11.07 -16.25
CA GLY A 663 -10.32 -11.52 -17.33
C GLY A 663 -11.43 -10.54 -17.68
N THR A 664 -12.59 -11.03 -18.06
CA THR A 664 -13.77 -10.22 -18.40
C THR A 664 -14.99 -10.69 -17.62
N VAL A 665 -15.98 -9.82 -17.49
CA VAL A 665 -17.23 -10.17 -16.79
C VAL A 665 -17.91 -11.38 -17.41
N ALA A 666 -17.97 -11.45 -18.74
CA ALA A 666 -18.61 -12.56 -19.44
C ALA A 666 -17.83 -13.88 -19.32
N SER A 667 -16.50 -13.84 -19.48
CA SER A 667 -15.66 -15.05 -19.34
C SER A 667 -15.70 -15.59 -17.90
N LEU A 668 -15.57 -14.72 -16.89
CA LEU A 668 -15.66 -15.11 -15.48
C LEU A 668 -17.00 -15.79 -15.16
N LYS A 669 -18.13 -15.21 -15.61
CA LYS A 669 -19.47 -15.80 -15.40
C LYS A 669 -19.66 -17.14 -16.12
N ALA A 670 -18.86 -17.43 -17.15
CA ALA A 670 -18.91 -18.70 -17.89
C ALA A 670 -17.98 -19.78 -17.31
N LEU A 671 -17.00 -19.41 -16.45
CA LEU A 671 -16.10 -20.37 -15.83
C LEU A 671 -16.82 -21.34 -14.90
N THR A 672 -16.27 -22.54 -14.79
CA THR A 672 -16.71 -23.61 -13.89
C THR A 672 -15.58 -24.06 -12.97
N VAL A 673 -15.90 -24.68 -11.85
CA VAL A 673 -14.88 -25.25 -10.95
C VAL A 673 -14.05 -26.34 -11.63
N ASP A 674 -14.62 -27.06 -12.61
CA ASP A 674 -13.87 -28.08 -13.36
C ASP A 674 -12.86 -27.46 -14.32
N ASP A 675 -13.10 -26.25 -14.85
CA ASP A 675 -12.10 -25.49 -15.60
C ASP A 675 -10.91 -25.17 -14.73
N VAL A 676 -11.14 -24.70 -13.49
CA VAL A 676 -10.08 -24.40 -12.52
C VAL A 676 -9.28 -25.65 -12.17
N LYS A 677 -9.94 -26.77 -11.89
CA LYS A 677 -9.27 -28.06 -11.60
C LYS A 677 -8.39 -28.52 -12.77
N ALA A 678 -8.91 -28.45 -14.00
CA ALA A 678 -8.16 -28.82 -15.20
C ALA A 678 -6.96 -27.91 -15.43
N PHE A 679 -7.13 -26.60 -15.21
CA PHE A 679 -6.05 -25.63 -15.35
C PHE A 679 -4.97 -25.83 -14.29
N TYR A 680 -5.35 -26.04 -13.02
CA TYR A 680 -4.42 -26.38 -11.96
C TYR A 680 -3.62 -27.65 -12.30
N ALA A 681 -4.29 -28.74 -12.70
CA ALA A 681 -3.64 -30.01 -12.99
C ALA A 681 -2.63 -29.93 -14.16
N SER A 682 -2.85 -29.00 -15.10
CA SER A 682 -1.99 -28.84 -16.29
C SER A 682 -0.89 -27.79 -16.14
N HIS A 683 -1.05 -26.79 -15.28
CA HIS A 683 -0.14 -25.63 -15.20
C HIS A 683 0.56 -25.49 -13.84
N PHE A 684 -0.09 -25.84 -12.73
CA PHE A 684 0.51 -25.79 -11.38
C PHE A 684 1.18 -27.13 -11.06
N THR A 685 2.26 -27.43 -11.77
CA THR A 685 2.89 -28.75 -11.76
C THR A 685 4.32 -28.69 -11.20
N ARG A 686 4.82 -29.83 -10.72
CA ARG A 686 6.21 -29.98 -10.20
C ARG A 686 7.29 -29.70 -11.24
N ASP A 687 6.95 -29.90 -12.54
CA ASP A 687 7.88 -29.66 -13.64
C ASP A 687 7.88 -28.19 -14.11
N ASN A 688 6.87 -27.42 -13.69
CA ASN A 688 6.65 -26.02 -14.07
C ASN A 688 6.92 -25.01 -12.94
N VAL A 689 7.18 -25.45 -11.71
CA VAL A 689 7.45 -24.60 -10.57
C VAL A 689 8.93 -24.32 -10.38
N VAL A 690 9.27 -23.05 -10.14
CA VAL A 690 10.57 -22.62 -9.61
C VAL A 690 10.39 -22.26 -8.13
N MET A 691 11.02 -23.02 -7.25
CA MET A 691 11.00 -22.76 -5.81
C MET A 691 11.96 -21.62 -5.48
N GLY A 692 11.46 -20.59 -4.81
CA GLY A 692 12.24 -19.53 -4.18
C GLY A 692 12.12 -19.57 -2.65
N LEU A 693 13.26 -19.51 -1.94
CA LEU A 693 13.32 -19.45 -0.48
C LEU A 693 14.40 -18.46 -0.05
N GLY A 694 14.05 -17.50 0.81
CA GLY A 694 14.96 -16.47 1.30
C GLY A 694 14.85 -16.22 2.80
N GLY A 695 15.92 -15.70 3.42
CA GLY A 695 15.93 -15.35 4.84
C GLY A 695 16.61 -16.37 5.75
N ALA A 696 16.23 -16.40 7.01
CA ALA A 696 16.85 -17.25 8.04
C ALA A 696 16.19 -18.64 8.13
N TYR A 697 16.15 -19.37 7.02
CA TYR A 697 15.58 -20.72 6.99
C TYR A 697 16.63 -21.80 7.30
N SER A 698 16.16 -22.93 7.84
CA SER A 698 16.99 -24.12 8.08
C SER A 698 17.05 -25.00 6.83
N LYS A 699 18.05 -25.90 6.78
CA LYS A 699 18.15 -26.91 5.72
C LYS A 699 16.96 -27.89 5.74
N GLU A 700 16.47 -28.20 6.91
CA GLU A 700 15.32 -29.07 7.15
C GLU A 700 14.06 -28.44 6.55
N LEU A 701 13.83 -27.13 6.75
CA LEU A 701 12.73 -26.39 6.17
C LEU A 701 12.83 -26.36 4.64
N GLN A 702 14.02 -26.09 4.08
CA GLN A 702 14.24 -26.17 2.63
C GLN A 702 13.84 -27.54 2.09
N GLN A 703 14.33 -28.62 2.67
CA GLN A 703 14.01 -29.99 2.24
C GLN A 703 12.52 -30.34 2.41
N LYS A 704 11.85 -29.76 3.43
CA LYS A 704 10.41 -29.90 3.63
C LYS A 704 9.64 -29.28 2.46
N VAL A 705 10.01 -28.07 2.04
CA VAL A 705 9.40 -27.37 0.90
C VAL A 705 9.65 -28.17 -0.39
N GLU A 706 10.89 -28.57 -0.67
CA GLU A 706 11.22 -29.37 -1.86
C GLU A 706 10.41 -30.67 -1.96
N ARG A 707 10.33 -31.44 -0.86
CA ARG A 707 9.56 -32.70 -0.81
C ARG A 707 8.06 -32.48 -1.04
N ALA A 708 7.48 -31.41 -0.47
CA ALA A 708 6.08 -31.12 -0.65
C ALA A 708 5.75 -30.79 -2.13
N LEU A 709 6.60 -29.98 -2.78
CA LEU A 709 6.41 -29.62 -4.18
C LEU A 709 6.51 -30.80 -5.16
N LEU A 710 7.23 -31.88 -4.80
CA LEU A 710 7.26 -33.13 -5.59
C LEU A 710 5.89 -33.82 -5.66
N SER A 711 4.98 -33.52 -4.75
CA SER A 711 3.60 -34.04 -4.74
C SER A 711 2.65 -33.29 -5.67
N LEU A 712 3.07 -32.19 -6.28
CA LEU A 712 2.31 -31.49 -7.32
C LEU A 712 2.07 -32.40 -8.52
N PRO A 713 1.01 -32.16 -9.35
CA PRO A 713 0.80 -32.85 -10.61
C PRO A 713 2.08 -32.88 -11.47
N ALA A 714 2.27 -33.95 -12.21
CA ALA A 714 3.38 -34.07 -13.14
C ALA A 714 3.04 -33.41 -14.49
N GLY A 715 4.06 -33.02 -15.24
CA GLY A 715 3.92 -32.47 -16.58
C GLY A 715 4.33 -31.01 -16.66
N LYS A 716 4.53 -30.56 -17.88
CA LYS A 716 4.83 -29.16 -18.17
C LYS A 716 3.89 -28.67 -19.27
N PRO A 717 3.21 -27.54 -19.13
CA PRO A 717 2.35 -26.99 -20.18
C PRO A 717 3.17 -26.67 -21.43
N ALA A 718 2.52 -26.70 -22.58
CA ALA A 718 3.14 -26.26 -23.82
C ALA A 718 3.43 -24.74 -23.73
N PRO A 719 4.64 -24.31 -24.13
CA PRO A 719 4.98 -22.89 -24.06
C PRO A 719 4.10 -22.08 -25.01
N VAL A 720 3.54 -20.98 -24.52
CA VAL A 720 2.82 -20.00 -25.36
C VAL A 720 3.84 -19.16 -26.13
N ALA A 721 3.57 -18.92 -27.41
CA ALA A 721 4.43 -18.08 -28.24
C ALA A 721 4.44 -16.62 -27.73
N LYS A 722 5.58 -15.94 -27.87
CA LYS A 722 5.67 -14.49 -27.62
C LYS A 722 4.60 -13.78 -28.46
N PRO A 723 3.83 -12.84 -27.91
CA PRO A 723 2.84 -12.09 -28.68
C PRO A 723 3.49 -11.35 -29.86
N ALA A 724 2.93 -11.51 -31.03
CA ALA A 724 3.31 -10.73 -32.21
C ALA A 724 2.47 -9.45 -32.20
N VAL A 725 3.02 -8.37 -31.71
CA VAL A 725 2.36 -7.07 -31.61
C VAL A 725 2.99 -6.10 -32.60
N ALA A 726 2.17 -5.57 -33.51
CA ALA A 726 2.60 -4.49 -34.39
C ALA A 726 2.39 -3.12 -33.71
N ARG A 727 3.25 -2.16 -34.00
CA ARG A 727 2.95 -0.75 -33.66
C ARG A 727 1.72 -0.31 -34.45
N PRO A 728 0.83 0.50 -33.88
CA PRO A 728 -0.28 1.11 -34.62
C PRO A 728 0.28 2.01 -35.73
N ASN A 729 -0.53 2.25 -36.75
CA ASN A 729 -0.19 3.20 -37.81
C ASN A 729 -0.91 4.52 -37.51
N GLY A 730 -0.19 5.51 -37.05
CA GLY A 730 -0.71 6.76 -36.54
C GLY A 730 -1.25 6.66 -35.10
N ARG A 731 -1.89 7.74 -34.65
CA ARG A 731 -2.48 7.82 -33.30
C ARG A 731 -3.90 7.29 -33.30
N HIS A 732 -4.17 6.38 -32.37
CA HIS A 732 -5.50 5.83 -32.12
C HIS A 732 -5.96 6.29 -30.74
N VAL A 733 -7.23 6.63 -30.59
CA VAL A 733 -7.78 7.17 -29.35
C VAL A 733 -8.99 6.35 -28.90
N THR A 734 -8.94 5.80 -27.71
CA THR A 734 -10.08 5.21 -27.02
C THR A 734 -10.51 6.14 -25.90
N LEU A 735 -11.73 6.72 -25.99
CA LEU A 735 -12.34 7.50 -24.93
C LEU A 735 -13.32 6.62 -24.16
N VAL A 736 -13.11 6.49 -22.86
CA VAL A 736 -14.05 5.83 -21.96
C VAL A 736 -14.98 6.92 -21.40
N GLU A 737 -16.26 6.85 -21.79
CA GLU A 737 -17.29 7.80 -21.28
C GLU A 737 -17.64 7.42 -19.86
N LYS A 738 -17.29 8.27 -18.91
CA LYS A 738 -17.54 8.11 -17.48
C LYS A 738 -17.75 9.48 -16.84
N ASP A 739 -18.81 9.62 -16.04
CA ASP A 739 -19.07 10.86 -15.31
C ASP A 739 -17.93 11.17 -14.31
N GLY A 740 -17.51 12.41 -14.28
CA GLY A 740 -16.46 12.87 -13.37
C GLY A 740 -15.96 14.28 -13.70
N PRO A 741 -15.27 14.93 -12.74
CA PRO A 741 -14.77 16.30 -12.89
C PRO A 741 -13.42 16.38 -13.62
N SER A 742 -12.76 15.27 -13.83
CA SER A 742 -11.39 15.19 -14.37
C SER A 742 -11.29 14.22 -15.55
N THR A 743 -10.13 14.23 -16.22
CA THR A 743 -9.78 13.29 -17.28
C THR A 743 -8.45 12.63 -16.92
N ALA A 744 -8.42 11.29 -16.88
CA ALA A 744 -7.19 10.50 -16.83
C ALA A 744 -6.69 10.23 -18.24
N ILE A 745 -5.37 10.28 -18.44
CA ILE A 745 -4.73 10.12 -19.76
C ILE A 745 -3.64 9.07 -19.65
N SER A 746 -3.67 8.07 -20.54
CA SER A 746 -2.58 7.12 -20.70
C SER A 746 -2.31 6.92 -22.19
N PHE A 747 -1.04 6.78 -22.59
CA PHE A 747 -0.72 6.47 -23.97
C PHE A 747 0.57 5.64 -24.08
N GLY A 748 0.71 4.89 -25.15
CA GLY A 748 1.87 4.04 -25.34
C GLY A 748 1.81 3.17 -26.61
N TYR A 749 2.81 2.31 -26.73
CA TYR A 749 2.98 1.39 -27.85
C TYR A 749 3.92 0.24 -27.49
N PRO A 750 3.89 -0.90 -28.22
CA PRO A 750 4.76 -2.03 -27.93
C PRO A 750 6.21 -1.72 -28.26
N ILE A 751 7.14 -2.12 -27.35
CA ILE A 751 8.58 -2.03 -27.57
C ILE A 751 9.25 -3.40 -27.37
N ASP A 752 10.33 -3.64 -28.11
CA ASP A 752 11.10 -4.88 -28.00
C ASP A 752 12.41 -4.63 -27.23
N VAL A 753 12.27 -4.37 -25.93
CA VAL A 753 13.38 -4.13 -25.00
C VAL A 753 13.15 -4.98 -23.77
N LYS A 754 14.20 -5.61 -23.24
CA LYS A 754 14.08 -6.46 -22.03
C LYS A 754 15.33 -6.38 -21.17
N ARG A 755 15.15 -6.64 -19.90
CA ARG A 755 16.23 -6.71 -18.89
C ARG A 755 17.38 -7.61 -19.34
N GLY A 756 18.60 -7.26 -18.94
CA GLY A 756 19.83 -7.98 -19.31
C GLY A 756 20.49 -7.51 -20.61
N THR A 757 19.80 -6.71 -21.41
CA THR A 757 20.40 -6.12 -22.62
C THR A 757 20.94 -4.72 -22.32
N ARG A 758 22.09 -4.36 -22.93
CA ARG A 758 22.71 -3.04 -22.76
C ARG A 758 21.77 -1.89 -23.17
N GLU A 759 20.97 -2.15 -24.20
CA GLU A 759 19.97 -1.24 -24.76
C GLU A 759 18.84 -0.94 -23.75
N PHE A 760 18.41 -1.95 -22.96
CA PHE A 760 17.43 -1.75 -21.88
C PHE A 760 17.91 -0.73 -20.84
N TYR A 761 19.14 -0.86 -20.36
CA TYR A 761 19.69 0.06 -19.36
C TYR A 761 19.93 1.45 -19.93
N ALA A 762 20.32 1.54 -21.20
CA ALA A 762 20.48 2.81 -21.89
C ALA A 762 19.12 3.55 -22.01
N LEU A 763 18.07 2.82 -22.40
CA LEU A 763 16.73 3.39 -22.50
C LEU A 763 16.15 3.75 -21.12
N TRP A 764 16.48 2.98 -20.07
CA TRP A 764 16.04 3.32 -18.70
C TRP A 764 16.57 4.68 -18.26
N ILE A 765 17.84 5.03 -18.57
CA ILE A 765 18.39 6.35 -18.23
C ILE A 765 17.55 7.46 -18.87
N ALA A 766 17.17 7.31 -20.15
CA ALA A 766 16.34 8.29 -20.83
C ALA A 766 14.90 8.35 -20.27
N ASN A 767 14.32 7.18 -19.98
CA ASN A 767 12.99 7.07 -19.39
C ASN A 767 12.94 7.71 -17.99
N SER A 768 13.98 7.48 -17.19
CA SER A 768 14.08 8.06 -15.86
C SER A 768 14.14 9.59 -15.89
N TRP A 769 14.85 10.16 -16.87
CA TRP A 769 14.79 11.60 -17.10
C TRP A 769 13.40 12.07 -17.51
N LEU A 770 12.73 11.33 -18.40
CA LEU A 770 11.43 11.72 -18.93
C LEU A 770 10.36 11.70 -17.84
N GLY A 771 10.21 10.57 -17.12
CA GLY A 771 9.08 10.40 -16.21
C GLY A 771 9.31 9.31 -15.16
N GLU A 772 10.43 9.34 -14.39
CA GLU A 772 10.65 8.40 -13.28
C GLU A 772 9.50 8.44 -12.30
N HIS A 773 9.06 7.28 -11.86
CA HIS A 773 7.91 7.14 -10.99
C HIS A 773 8.09 7.93 -9.68
N ARG A 774 7.13 8.82 -9.39
CA ARG A 774 7.10 9.68 -8.19
C ARG A 774 8.38 10.51 -7.96
N ASN A 775 9.13 10.78 -9.01
CA ASN A 775 10.31 11.63 -8.95
C ASN A 775 9.94 13.05 -9.41
N SER A 776 10.01 14.00 -8.48
CA SER A 776 9.64 15.41 -8.71
C SER A 776 10.54 16.14 -9.70
N VAL A 777 11.78 15.68 -9.92
CA VAL A 777 12.69 16.29 -10.90
C VAL A 777 12.58 15.68 -12.30
N SER A 778 11.72 14.67 -12.50
CA SER A 778 11.48 14.13 -13.83
C SER A 778 10.82 15.15 -14.75
N HIS A 779 11.11 15.06 -16.03
CA HIS A 779 10.78 16.13 -16.99
C HIS A 779 9.26 16.33 -17.16
N LEU A 780 8.48 15.27 -17.28
CA LEU A 780 7.02 15.37 -17.38
C LEU A 780 6.40 16.02 -16.14
N TYR A 781 6.87 15.61 -14.96
CA TYR A 781 6.44 16.20 -13.70
C TYR A 781 6.74 17.71 -13.65
N GLN A 782 7.95 18.12 -14.07
CA GLN A 782 8.35 19.53 -14.12
C GLN A 782 7.50 20.35 -15.09
N VAL A 783 7.18 19.79 -16.26
CA VAL A 783 6.40 20.50 -17.29
C VAL A 783 4.91 20.61 -16.94
N ILE A 784 4.31 19.54 -16.47
CA ILE A 784 2.84 19.47 -16.30
C ILE A 784 2.44 19.89 -14.88
N ARG A 785 3.08 19.33 -13.86
CA ARG A 785 2.74 19.66 -12.47
C ARG A 785 3.43 20.93 -11.98
N GLU A 786 4.75 20.99 -11.97
CA GLU A 786 5.47 22.10 -11.34
C GLU A 786 5.24 23.43 -12.06
N ALA A 787 5.46 23.47 -13.35
CA ALA A 787 5.28 24.71 -14.09
C ALA A 787 3.83 25.16 -14.18
N ARG A 788 2.86 24.21 -14.21
CA ARG A 788 1.46 24.52 -14.56
C ARG A 788 0.44 24.21 -13.48
N GLY A 789 0.76 23.33 -12.52
CA GLY A 789 -0.15 22.97 -11.42
C GLY A 789 -1.37 22.16 -11.88
N MET A 790 -1.25 21.35 -12.93
CA MET A 790 -2.40 20.72 -13.56
C MET A 790 -2.89 19.48 -12.81
N ASN A 791 -1.96 18.72 -12.21
CA ASN A 791 -2.24 17.44 -11.53
C ASN A 791 -1.20 17.12 -10.45
N TYR A 792 -1.19 15.85 -9.98
CA TYR A 792 -0.30 15.39 -8.90
C TYR A 792 0.95 14.63 -9.39
N GLY A 793 1.06 14.30 -10.69
CA GLY A 793 2.26 13.65 -11.22
C GLY A 793 2.07 12.99 -12.58
N ASP A 794 3.18 12.83 -13.29
CA ASP A 794 3.23 12.37 -14.66
C ASP A 794 4.45 11.48 -14.85
N TYR A 795 4.24 10.25 -15.35
CA TYR A 795 5.26 9.21 -15.32
C TYR A 795 5.37 8.47 -16.65
N SER A 796 6.53 7.86 -16.91
CA SER A 796 6.77 7.03 -18.09
C SER A 796 7.48 5.73 -17.73
N TYR A 797 7.26 4.67 -18.51
CA TYR A 797 7.81 3.35 -18.26
C TYR A 797 8.20 2.66 -19.57
N ILE A 798 9.20 1.79 -19.48
CA ILE A 798 9.68 0.93 -20.58
C ILE A 798 9.44 -0.55 -20.31
N GLU A 799 8.84 -0.88 -19.18
CA GLU A 799 8.42 -2.22 -18.79
C GLU A 799 7.20 -2.13 -17.86
N ALA A 800 6.54 -3.27 -17.66
CA ALA A 800 5.36 -3.34 -16.81
C ALA A 800 5.61 -2.78 -15.40
N TYR A 801 4.77 -1.85 -14.98
CA TYR A 801 4.79 -1.23 -13.66
C TYR A 801 3.42 -1.39 -13.00
N THR A 802 3.17 -2.56 -12.44
CA THR A 802 1.89 -2.90 -11.83
C THR A 802 1.73 -2.28 -10.45
N ASN A 803 0.48 -1.94 -10.08
CA ASN A 803 0.16 -1.32 -8.78
C ASN A 803 0.89 0.00 -8.48
N GLY A 804 1.14 0.83 -9.51
CA GLY A 804 1.88 2.08 -9.37
C GLY A 804 1.31 3.07 -8.36
N GLY A 805 0.00 3.04 -8.08
CA GLY A 805 -0.61 3.84 -7.02
C GLY A 805 -0.14 3.49 -5.60
N ARG A 806 0.53 2.35 -5.41
CA ARG A 806 0.83 1.75 -4.10
C ARG A 806 2.30 1.45 -3.85
N ARG A 807 3.19 1.77 -4.77
CA ARG A 807 4.62 1.51 -4.65
C ARG A 807 5.46 2.67 -5.16
N ASN A 808 6.67 2.76 -4.66
CA ASN A 808 7.63 3.79 -5.07
C ASN A 808 8.71 3.22 -6.00
N THR A 809 8.98 1.92 -5.93
CA THR A 809 10.06 1.26 -6.67
C THR A 809 9.52 0.26 -7.68
N PRO A 810 10.27 -0.06 -8.74
CA PRO A 810 9.88 -1.02 -9.76
C PRO A 810 9.53 -2.40 -9.16
N PRO A 811 8.46 -3.06 -9.65
CA PRO A 811 8.04 -4.37 -9.15
C PRO A 811 8.96 -5.50 -9.63
N ALA A 812 9.15 -6.50 -8.77
CA ALA A 812 9.63 -7.81 -9.15
C ALA A 812 8.45 -8.78 -9.35
N GLY A 813 8.65 -9.85 -10.13
CA GLY A 813 7.62 -10.87 -10.39
C GLY A 813 6.63 -10.51 -11.48
N VAL A 814 6.98 -9.59 -12.37
CA VAL A 814 6.18 -9.12 -13.51
C VAL A 814 6.96 -9.23 -14.83
N ALA A 815 7.87 -10.19 -14.90
CA ALA A 815 8.70 -10.38 -16.08
C ALA A 815 7.86 -10.80 -17.31
N ARG A 816 8.09 -10.16 -18.44
CA ARG A 816 7.36 -10.37 -19.71
C ARG A 816 8.31 -10.42 -20.89
N ARG A 817 8.01 -11.24 -21.89
CA ARG A 817 8.77 -11.29 -23.15
C ARG A 817 8.44 -10.15 -24.09
N GLN A 818 7.26 -9.53 -23.95
CA GLN A 818 6.85 -8.35 -24.71
C GLN A 818 6.57 -7.19 -23.73
N GLN A 819 7.24 -6.08 -23.94
CA GLN A 819 7.06 -4.85 -23.15
C GLN A 819 6.34 -3.78 -23.96
N MET A 820 5.92 -2.70 -23.30
CA MET A 820 5.43 -1.49 -23.93
C MET A 820 6.11 -0.26 -23.31
N PHE A 821 6.26 0.77 -24.13
CA PHE A 821 6.50 2.11 -23.62
C PHE A 821 5.15 2.73 -23.28
N GLU A 822 5.04 3.32 -22.11
CA GLU A 822 3.81 3.96 -21.68
C GLU A 822 4.07 5.24 -20.91
N VAL A 823 3.12 6.18 -20.99
CA VAL A 823 3.07 7.43 -20.22
C VAL A 823 1.74 7.51 -19.50
N TRP A 824 1.78 7.85 -18.23
CA TRP A 824 0.60 8.11 -17.41
C TRP A 824 0.59 9.56 -16.97
N VAL A 825 -0.46 10.29 -17.36
CA VAL A 825 -0.77 11.62 -16.86
C VAL A 825 -1.92 11.49 -15.89
N ARG A 826 -1.67 11.72 -14.63
CA ARG A 826 -2.70 11.64 -13.59
C ARG A 826 -3.86 12.59 -13.88
N PRO A 827 -5.06 12.34 -13.32
CA PRO A 827 -6.25 13.11 -13.68
C PRO A 827 -6.04 14.62 -13.63
N VAL A 828 -6.39 15.28 -14.74
CA VAL A 828 -6.35 16.73 -14.92
C VAL A 828 -7.78 17.27 -15.05
N PRO A 829 -8.05 18.58 -14.83
CA PRO A 829 -9.34 19.17 -15.12
C PRO A 829 -9.78 18.90 -16.57
N ARG A 830 -11.06 18.56 -16.78
CA ARG A 830 -11.60 18.17 -18.11
C ARG A 830 -11.31 19.18 -19.21
N ASP A 831 -11.45 20.46 -18.89
CA ASP A 831 -11.20 21.57 -19.82
C ASP A 831 -9.72 21.72 -20.20
N GLN A 832 -8.83 21.12 -19.44
CA GLN A 832 -7.37 21.15 -19.68
C GLN A 832 -6.83 19.83 -20.23
N ALA A 833 -7.66 18.81 -20.44
CA ALA A 833 -7.23 17.46 -20.85
C ALA A 833 -6.43 17.46 -22.16
N LEU A 834 -6.88 18.20 -23.19
CA LEU A 834 -6.15 18.28 -24.47
C LEU A 834 -4.82 19.00 -24.34
N PHE A 835 -4.74 20.02 -23.51
CA PHE A 835 -3.47 20.71 -23.26
C PHE A 835 -2.47 19.75 -22.61
N ALA A 836 -2.88 19.01 -21.58
CA ALA A 836 -2.03 18.03 -20.88
C ALA A 836 -1.55 16.91 -21.81
N LEU A 837 -2.45 16.35 -22.65
CA LEU A 837 -2.09 15.36 -23.66
C LEU A 837 -1.05 15.91 -24.65
N ARG A 838 -1.26 17.13 -25.17
CA ARG A 838 -0.33 17.79 -26.08
C ARG A 838 1.03 18.04 -25.42
N ALA A 839 1.03 18.49 -24.17
CA ALA A 839 2.27 18.70 -23.40
C ALA A 839 3.06 17.41 -23.29
N ALA A 840 2.44 16.31 -22.84
CA ALA A 840 3.10 15.02 -22.67
C ALA A 840 3.62 14.47 -24.01
N LEU A 841 2.80 14.47 -25.07
CA LEU A 841 3.22 14.02 -26.40
C LEU A 841 4.38 14.83 -26.96
N ARG A 842 4.33 16.18 -26.79
CA ARG A 842 5.41 17.07 -27.23
C ARG A 842 6.74 16.76 -26.53
N GLU A 843 6.72 16.48 -25.24
CA GLU A 843 7.95 16.19 -24.49
C GLU A 843 8.54 14.84 -24.88
N VAL A 844 7.71 13.83 -25.14
CA VAL A 844 8.17 12.56 -25.73
C VAL A 844 8.76 12.77 -27.13
N ASP A 845 8.11 13.57 -27.98
CA ASP A 845 8.61 13.91 -29.33
C ASP A 845 9.94 14.66 -29.29
N LYS A 846 10.09 15.62 -28.35
CA LYS A 846 11.36 16.34 -28.14
C LYS A 846 12.49 15.42 -27.74
N LEU A 847 12.23 14.51 -26.79
CA LEU A 847 13.22 13.52 -26.36
C LEU A 847 13.60 12.59 -27.53
N ALA A 848 12.62 12.07 -28.27
CA ALA A 848 12.84 11.18 -29.40
C ALA A 848 13.71 11.83 -30.51
N LYS A 849 13.54 13.13 -30.75
CA LYS A 849 14.27 13.90 -31.76
C LYS A 849 15.66 14.36 -31.31
N ASN A 850 15.78 14.82 -30.08
CA ASN A 850 16.98 15.52 -29.60
C ASN A 850 17.88 14.65 -28.72
N GLY A 851 17.33 13.57 -28.10
CA GLY A 851 18.04 12.79 -27.09
C GLY A 851 18.27 13.58 -25.79
N LEU A 852 19.09 13.03 -24.92
CA LEU A 852 19.54 13.69 -23.70
C LEU A 852 20.80 14.55 -23.97
N THR A 853 20.91 15.63 -23.20
CA THR A 853 22.16 16.38 -23.08
C THR A 853 23.16 15.66 -22.16
N LYS A 854 24.44 16.06 -22.21
CA LYS A 854 25.47 15.51 -21.33
C LYS A 854 25.16 15.75 -19.85
N GLU A 855 24.59 16.89 -19.48
CA GLU A 855 24.25 17.24 -18.11
C GLU A 855 23.08 16.36 -17.61
N GLN A 856 22.02 16.21 -18.41
CA GLN A 856 20.86 15.36 -18.10
C GLN A 856 21.29 13.89 -17.91
N PHE A 857 22.13 13.39 -18.83
CA PHE A 857 22.68 12.04 -18.78
C PHE A 857 23.48 11.80 -17.50
N ASP A 858 24.45 12.67 -17.19
CA ASP A 858 25.34 12.51 -16.02
C ASP A 858 24.55 12.56 -14.70
N TYR A 859 23.57 13.46 -14.61
CA TYR A 859 22.70 13.57 -13.45
C TYR A 859 21.86 12.29 -13.26
N GLN A 860 21.17 11.86 -14.31
CA GLN A 860 20.26 10.74 -14.24
C GLN A 860 20.96 9.41 -13.97
N ARG A 861 22.13 9.22 -14.59
CA ARG A 861 22.99 8.06 -14.35
C ARG A 861 23.45 7.97 -12.90
N LYS A 862 23.85 9.11 -12.31
CA LYS A 862 24.27 9.18 -10.91
C LYS A 862 23.10 8.86 -9.97
N PHE A 863 21.93 9.43 -10.24
CA PHE A 863 20.69 9.13 -9.51
C PHE A 863 20.39 7.64 -9.52
N LEU A 864 20.26 7.04 -10.69
CA LEU A 864 19.87 5.63 -10.84
C LEU A 864 20.86 4.66 -10.20
N LYS A 865 22.16 4.97 -10.22
CA LYS A 865 23.19 4.13 -9.61
C LYS A 865 22.97 3.92 -8.11
N ASN A 866 22.48 4.94 -7.41
CA ASN A 866 22.19 4.88 -5.98
C ASN A 866 20.75 4.47 -5.71
N TYR A 867 19.80 4.99 -6.49
CA TYR A 867 18.38 4.70 -6.33
C TYR A 867 18.03 3.20 -6.46
N CYS A 868 18.76 2.46 -7.32
CA CYS A 868 18.53 1.02 -7.46
C CYS A 868 18.81 0.19 -6.18
N LEU A 869 19.45 0.76 -5.17
CA LEU A 869 19.61 0.10 -3.85
C LEU A 869 18.25 -0.10 -3.16
N HIS A 870 17.28 0.77 -3.45
CA HIS A 870 15.94 0.69 -2.89
C HIS A 870 15.04 -0.37 -3.58
N PHE A 871 15.44 -0.87 -4.75
CA PHE A 871 14.63 -1.87 -5.47
C PHE A 871 14.50 -3.20 -4.73
N ALA A 872 15.44 -3.50 -3.83
CA ALA A 872 15.53 -4.79 -3.16
C ALA A 872 16.01 -4.66 -1.70
N GLU A 873 15.32 -3.85 -0.92
CA GLU A 873 15.65 -3.63 0.50
C GLU A 873 15.43 -4.89 1.33
N THR A 874 14.32 -5.60 1.09
CA THR A 874 13.99 -6.83 1.82
C THR A 874 14.54 -8.07 1.12
N THR A 875 14.72 -9.16 1.88
CA THR A 875 15.06 -10.46 1.29
C THR A 875 13.95 -10.97 0.36
N SER A 876 12.69 -10.66 0.65
CA SER A 876 11.58 -11.00 -0.22
C SER A 876 11.67 -10.29 -1.57
N ASP A 877 12.08 -9.01 -1.62
CA ASP A 877 12.27 -8.29 -2.88
C ASP A 877 13.44 -8.88 -3.66
N ARG A 878 14.58 -9.10 -2.99
CA ARG A 878 15.76 -9.74 -3.62
C ARG A 878 15.44 -11.10 -4.21
N LEU A 879 14.59 -11.88 -3.53
CA LEU A 879 14.13 -13.17 -4.03
C LEU A 879 13.23 -13.01 -5.26
N GLY A 880 12.37 -11.99 -5.30
CA GLY A 880 11.56 -11.66 -6.46
C GLY A 880 12.41 -11.31 -7.68
N TRP A 881 13.40 -10.42 -7.50
CA TRP A 881 14.36 -10.07 -8.55
C TRP A 881 15.17 -11.26 -9.05
N ALA A 882 15.57 -12.18 -8.16
CA ALA A 882 16.28 -13.39 -8.54
C ALA A 882 15.41 -14.38 -9.37
N LEU A 883 14.10 -14.40 -9.14
CA LEU A 883 13.16 -15.15 -10.00
C LEU A 883 12.99 -14.49 -11.38
N ASP A 884 12.94 -13.15 -11.43
CA ASP A 884 12.95 -12.44 -12.72
C ASP A 884 14.27 -12.66 -13.47
N ASP A 885 15.40 -12.72 -12.78
CA ASP A 885 16.70 -13.07 -13.38
C ASP A 885 16.68 -14.46 -14.01
N ARG A 886 16.02 -15.41 -13.37
CA ARG A 886 15.80 -16.74 -13.94
C ARG A 886 14.94 -16.67 -15.20
N PHE A 887 13.89 -15.85 -15.22
CA PHE A 887 13.01 -15.66 -16.39
C PHE A 887 13.79 -15.08 -17.59
N TYR A 888 14.60 -14.05 -17.36
CA TYR A 888 15.38 -13.37 -18.42
C TYR A 888 16.71 -14.03 -18.74
N GLY A 889 17.16 -15.01 -17.94
CA GLY A 889 18.48 -15.66 -18.09
C GLY A 889 19.67 -14.76 -17.69
N THR A 890 19.44 -13.78 -16.80
CA THR A 890 20.45 -12.82 -16.36
C THR A 890 21.29 -13.29 -15.16
N GLU A 891 20.95 -14.41 -14.55
CA GLU A 891 21.66 -14.98 -13.39
C GLU A 891 23.16 -15.19 -13.64
N ALA A 892 23.55 -15.63 -14.86
CA ALA A 892 24.94 -15.89 -15.22
C ALA A 892 25.82 -14.63 -15.15
N ASN A 893 25.21 -13.43 -15.25
CA ASN A 893 25.89 -12.13 -15.21
C ASN A 893 25.79 -11.46 -13.83
N GLY A 894 25.39 -12.19 -12.78
CA GLY A 894 25.21 -11.65 -11.43
C GLY A 894 23.84 -11.04 -11.15
N GLY A 895 22.92 -11.20 -12.09
CA GLY A 895 21.53 -10.71 -12.00
C GLY A 895 21.34 -9.26 -12.42
N HIS A 896 20.09 -8.86 -12.50
CA HIS A 896 19.66 -7.53 -12.94
C HIS A 896 20.24 -6.40 -12.07
N LEU A 897 20.11 -6.49 -10.74
CA LEU A 897 20.51 -5.41 -9.83
C LEU A 897 22.03 -5.11 -9.88
N ALA A 898 22.87 -6.16 -9.91
CA ALA A 898 24.32 -5.98 -10.05
C ALA A 898 24.69 -5.44 -11.42
N THR A 899 24.04 -5.95 -12.47
CA THR A 899 24.24 -5.49 -13.85
C THR A 899 23.77 -4.04 -14.00
N PHE A 900 22.66 -3.64 -13.38
CA PHE A 900 22.13 -2.27 -13.42
C PHE A 900 23.17 -1.25 -12.94
N ARG A 901 23.72 -1.46 -11.73
CA ARG A 901 24.75 -0.56 -11.19
C ARG A 901 26.00 -0.48 -12.07
N LYS A 902 26.45 -1.62 -12.59
CA LYS A 902 27.57 -1.69 -13.51
C LYS A 902 27.30 -0.90 -14.80
N MET A 903 26.11 -1.06 -15.37
CA MET A 903 25.71 -0.35 -16.59
C MET A 903 25.63 1.17 -16.38
N MET A 904 25.26 1.64 -15.20
CA MET A 904 25.31 3.07 -14.88
C MET A 904 26.73 3.64 -14.94
N ASP A 905 27.76 2.82 -14.73
CA ASP A 905 29.16 3.26 -14.88
C ASP A 905 29.68 3.15 -16.33
N GLU A 906 29.16 2.23 -17.13
CA GLU A 906 29.71 1.86 -18.42
C GLU A 906 28.98 2.45 -19.64
N ILE A 907 27.67 2.71 -19.53
CA ILE A 907 26.88 3.23 -20.66
C ILE A 907 27.29 4.68 -20.97
N THR A 908 27.35 4.97 -22.25
CA THR A 908 27.68 6.28 -22.78
C THR A 908 26.44 7.05 -23.24
N LEU A 909 26.58 8.39 -23.34
CA LEU A 909 25.48 9.24 -23.85
C LEU A 909 25.07 8.84 -25.29
N ASP A 910 26.04 8.49 -26.13
CA ASP A 910 25.76 8.08 -27.52
C ASP A 910 24.89 6.82 -27.57
N GLU A 911 25.13 5.84 -26.67
CA GLU A 911 24.33 4.63 -26.57
C GLU A 911 22.90 4.94 -26.09
N VAL A 912 22.76 5.86 -25.12
CA VAL A 912 21.44 6.32 -24.66
C VAL A 912 20.67 6.98 -25.79
N ASN A 913 21.29 7.91 -26.49
CA ASN A 913 20.63 8.63 -27.57
C ASN A 913 20.35 7.72 -28.80
N ALA A 914 21.17 6.70 -29.04
CA ALA A 914 20.88 5.67 -30.03
C ALA A 914 19.66 4.82 -29.64
N ALA A 915 19.55 4.42 -28.38
CA ALA A 915 18.39 3.68 -27.87
C ALA A 915 17.10 4.54 -27.91
N VAL A 916 17.19 5.81 -27.52
CA VAL A 916 16.08 6.78 -27.63
C VAL A 916 15.60 6.87 -29.08
N LYS A 917 16.49 7.12 -30.03
CA LYS A 917 16.15 7.25 -31.45
C LYS A 917 15.53 5.98 -32.03
N LYS A 918 15.92 4.80 -31.54
CA LYS A 918 15.41 3.50 -31.99
C LYS A 918 14.02 3.19 -31.42
N HIS A 919 13.79 3.51 -30.16
CA HIS A 919 12.62 3.01 -29.42
C HIS A 919 11.57 4.06 -29.14
N LEU A 920 11.93 5.33 -28.94
CA LEU A 920 10.97 6.37 -28.60
C LEU A 920 10.44 7.12 -29.83
N GLN A 921 9.14 7.40 -29.80
CA GLN A 921 8.44 8.16 -30.83
C GLN A 921 7.08 8.65 -30.27
N ALA A 922 6.43 9.60 -30.94
CA ALA A 922 5.16 10.17 -30.51
C ALA A 922 4.06 10.14 -31.61
N ASP A 923 4.29 9.42 -32.72
CA ASP A 923 3.39 9.42 -33.87
C ASP A 923 2.49 8.17 -33.95
N ASP A 924 3.04 6.97 -33.69
CA ASP A 924 2.36 5.68 -33.86
C ASP A 924 2.05 5.06 -32.50
N LEU A 925 0.91 5.39 -31.89
CA LEU A 925 0.60 4.99 -30.52
C LEU A 925 -0.92 4.93 -30.22
N GLU A 926 -1.27 4.18 -29.19
CA GLU A 926 -2.59 4.11 -28.59
C GLU A 926 -2.70 5.15 -27.47
N ILE A 927 -3.86 5.81 -27.37
CA ILE A 927 -4.20 6.79 -26.34
C ILE A 927 -5.50 6.33 -25.67
N ALA A 928 -5.52 6.24 -24.37
CA ALA A 928 -6.70 5.97 -23.55
C ALA A 928 -7.04 7.21 -22.71
N LEU A 929 -8.27 7.68 -22.81
CA LEU A 929 -8.79 8.82 -22.05
C LEU A 929 -10.03 8.37 -21.27
N VAL A 930 -10.07 8.59 -19.96
CA VAL A 930 -11.26 8.37 -19.14
C VAL A 930 -11.83 9.74 -18.77
N THR A 931 -13.05 10.06 -19.23
CA THR A 931 -13.60 11.41 -19.14
C THR A 931 -15.12 11.44 -19.26
N ALA A 932 -15.75 12.48 -18.75
CA ALA A 932 -17.12 12.82 -19.10
C ALA A 932 -17.14 13.72 -20.33
N GLY A 933 -18.19 13.62 -21.15
CA GLY A 933 -18.31 14.37 -22.40
C GLY A 933 -17.35 13.91 -23.48
N ALA A 934 -17.11 12.60 -23.56
CA ALA A 934 -16.19 11.98 -24.50
C ALA A 934 -16.47 12.37 -25.96
N LYS A 935 -17.74 12.57 -26.33
CA LYS A 935 -18.11 12.99 -27.69
C LYS A 935 -17.56 14.37 -28.04
N GLU A 936 -17.73 15.36 -27.16
CA GLU A 936 -17.21 16.71 -27.38
C GLU A 936 -15.68 16.71 -27.46
N LEU A 937 -15.03 15.92 -26.58
CA LEU A 937 -13.59 15.78 -26.58
C LEU A 937 -13.09 15.12 -27.87
N ALA A 938 -13.77 14.07 -28.35
CA ALA A 938 -13.48 13.41 -29.62
C ALA A 938 -13.56 14.38 -30.82
N GLU A 939 -14.61 15.22 -30.90
CA GLU A 939 -14.77 16.24 -31.95
C GLU A 939 -13.59 17.23 -31.93
N LYS A 940 -13.14 17.67 -30.74
CA LYS A 940 -11.97 18.55 -30.57
C LYS A 940 -10.65 17.89 -30.98
N ILE A 941 -10.47 16.59 -30.65
CA ILE A 941 -9.30 15.79 -31.05
C ILE A 941 -9.22 15.68 -32.56
N VAL A 942 -10.30 15.28 -33.23
CA VAL A 942 -10.38 15.10 -34.69
C VAL A 942 -10.18 16.42 -35.43
N ALA A 943 -10.78 17.52 -34.91
CA ALA A 943 -10.60 18.84 -35.47
C ALA A 943 -9.18 19.43 -35.20
N ASP A 944 -8.37 18.77 -34.43
CA ASP A 944 -7.10 19.28 -33.91
C ASP A 944 -7.19 20.72 -33.35
N ALA A 945 -8.32 21.00 -32.69
CA ALA A 945 -8.67 22.32 -32.19
C ALA A 945 -7.65 22.82 -31.14
N PRO A 946 -7.22 24.09 -31.17
CA PRO A 946 -6.37 24.67 -30.15
C PRO A 946 -6.93 24.44 -28.74
N SER A 947 -6.06 24.12 -27.78
CA SER A 947 -6.42 23.85 -26.39
C SER A 947 -5.67 24.78 -25.43
N PRO A 948 -6.07 26.04 -25.29
CA PRO A 948 -5.42 26.99 -24.39
C PRO A 948 -5.58 26.55 -22.93
N ILE A 949 -4.51 26.74 -22.12
CA ILE A 949 -4.58 26.56 -20.68
C ILE A 949 -5.12 27.83 -20.01
N THR A 950 -5.89 27.66 -18.94
CA THR A 950 -6.38 28.75 -18.10
C THR A 950 -5.86 28.58 -16.68
N TYR A 951 -5.18 29.59 -16.16
CA TYR A 951 -4.69 29.60 -14.79
C TYR A 951 -5.71 30.20 -13.83
N PRO A 952 -5.75 29.75 -12.56
CA PRO A 952 -6.59 30.37 -11.53
C PRO A 952 -6.32 31.87 -11.37
N ALA A 953 -7.36 32.63 -10.99
CA ALA A 953 -7.22 34.05 -10.77
C ALA A 953 -6.10 34.38 -9.75
N GLY A 954 -5.23 35.34 -10.11
CA GLY A 954 -4.12 35.77 -9.26
C GLY A 954 -2.86 34.89 -9.35
N VAL A 955 -2.85 33.84 -10.18
CA VAL A 955 -1.62 33.10 -10.51
C VAL A 955 -0.93 33.78 -11.69
N THR A 956 0.31 34.21 -11.49
CA THR A 956 1.16 34.78 -12.55
C THR A 956 2.22 33.75 -12.92
N LYS A 957 2.39 33.49 -14.22
CA LYS A 957 3.42 32.57 -14.71
C LYS A 957 4.55 33.36 -15.38
N PRO A 958 5.80 32.85 -15.32
CA PRO A 958 6.91 33.41 -16.08
C PRO A 958 6.62 33.53 -17.58
N ALA A 959 7.20 34.52 -18.25
CA ALA A 959 6.95 34.75 -19.68
C ALA A 959 7.30 33.54 -20.55
N GLU A 960 8.39 32.84 -20.22
CA GLU A 960 8.82 31.64 -20.91
C GLU A 960 7.80 30.48 -20.81
N ILE A 961 7.09 30.36 -19.72
CA ILE A 961 6.03 29.35 -19.56
C ILE A 961 4.82 29.72 -20.43
N LEU A 962 4.45 31.02 -20.45
CA LEU A 962 3.34 31.49 -21.29
C LEU A 962 3.66 31.38 -22.79
N GLU A 963 4.90 31.62 -23.20
CA GLU A 963 5.35 31.38 -24.57
C GLU A 963 5.31 29.89 -24.92
N GLU A 964 5.74 29.03 -24.03
CA GLU A 964 5.67 27.57 -24.21
C GLU A 964 4.23 27.09 -24.29
N ASP A 965 3.30 27.66 -23.50
CA ASP A 965 1.87 27.35 -23.55
C ASP A 965 1.28 27.64 -24.94
N HIS A 966 1.70 28.74 -25.61
CA HIS A 966 1.29 29.03 -26.97
C HIS A 966 1.77 27.99 -27.99
N VAL A 967 2.88 27.32 -27.73
CA VAL A 967 3.38 26.23 -28.58
C VAL A 967 2.65 24.92 -28.27
N ILE A 968 2.44 24.61 -26.98
CA ILE A 968 1.77 23.38 -26.54
C ILE A 968 0.33 23.34 -27.04
N GLN A 969 -0.46 24.42 -26.85
CA GLN A 969 -1.88 24.45 -27.19
C GLN A 969 -2.20 24.10 -28.65
N VAL A 970 -1.23 24.22 -29.56
CA VAL A 970 -1.37 23.91 -30.99
C VAL A 970 -0.46 22.77 -31.45
N PHE A 971 0.18 22.03 -30.52
CA PHE A 971 0.99 20.86 -30.89
C PHE A 971 0.08 19.84 -31.59
N PRO A 972 0.41 19.39 -32.82
CA PRO A 972 -0.52 18.67 -33.65
C PRO A 972 -0.83 17.26 -33.08
N LEU A 973 -2.12 16.95 -32.92
CA LEU A 973 -2.57 15.61 -32.55
C LEU A 973 -2.68 14.67 -33.73
N LYS A 974 -3.10 15.14 -34.91
CA LYS A 974 -3.16 14.36 -36.16
C LYS A 974 -3.92 13.02 -36.00
N VAL A 975 -5.08 13.05 -35.37
CA VAL A 975 -5.90 11.86 -35.16
C VAL A 975 -7.04 11.82 -36.18
N PRO A 976 -7.07 10.88 -37.12
CA PRO A 976 -8.18 10.70 -38.05
C PRO A 976 -9.45 10.26 -37.30
N ALA A 977 -10.63 10.64 -37.83
CA ALA A 977 -11.90 10.32 -37.18
C ALA A 977 -12.13 8.80 -37.04
N GLU A 978 -11.67 8.00 -37.99
CA GLU A 978 -11.73 6.54 -37.98
C GLU A 978 -10.87 5.89 -36.89
N ASN A 979 -9.89 6.61 -36.35
CA ASN A 979 -9.03 6.15 -35.26
C ASN A 979 -9.58 6.54 -33.87
N VAL A 980 -10.76 7.14 -33.79
CA VAL A 980 -11.37 7.53 -32.52
C VAL A 980 -12.53 6.60 -32.17
N ARG A 981 -12.48 6.02 -31.00
CA ARG A 981 -13.51 5.14 -30.45
C ARG A 981 -14.00 5.66 -29.10
N ILE A 982 -15.31 5.73 -28.92
CA ILE A 982 -15.95 6.03 -27.65
C ILE A 982 -16.58 4.77 -27.09
N VAL A 983 -16.29 4.45 -25.82
CA VAL A 983 -16.80 3.26 -25.14
C VAL A 983 -17.44 3.70 -23.83
N PRO A 984 -18.71 3.39 -23.57
CA PRO A 984 -19.32 3.59 -22.26
C PRO A 984 -18.59 2.77 -21.19
N VAL A 985 -18.42 3.32 -20.00
CA VAL A 985 -17.65 2.67 -18.90
C VAL A 985 -18.20 1.31 -18.52
N ASP A 986 -19.51 1.10 -18.56
CA ASP A 986 -20.18 -0.18 -18.27
C ASP A 986 -19.88 -1.29 -19.29
N GLN A 987 -19.41 -0.93 -20.48
CA GLN A 987 -18.99 -1.87 -21.52
C GLN A 987 -17.50 -2.24 -21.44
N MET A 988 -16.71 -1.50 -20.64
CA MET A 988 -15.30 -1.81 -20.47
C MET A 988 -15.15 -3.18 -19.77
N PHE A 989 -14.36 -4.05 -20.38
CA PHE A 989 -14.07 -5.41 -19.87
C PHE A 989 -15.33 -6.28 -19.66
N ALA A 990 -16.43 -5.96 -20.36
CA ALA A 990 -17.66 -6.76 -20.30
C ALA A 990 -17.48 -8.14 -20.94
N GLY A 991 -16.57 -8.28 -21.89
CA GLY A 991 -16.41 -9.48 -22.72
C GLY A 991 -17.41 -9.52 -23.89
N ALA A 992 -17.22 -10.44 -24.83
CA ALA A 992 -18.18 -10.65 -25.91
C ALA A 992 -19.50 -11.16 -25.34
N LYS A 993 -20.63 -10.50 -25.63
CA LYS A 993 -21.92 -11.18 -25.52
C LYS A 993 -21.81 -12.41 -26.46
N ALA A 994 -21.95 -13.60 -25.88
CA ALA A 994 -22.19 -14.77 -26.70
C ALA A 994 -23.36 -14.41 -27.63
N ASN A 995 -23.07 -14.28 -28.92
CA ASN A 995 -24.12 -14.12 -29.91
C ASN A 995 -24.95 -15.40 -29.83
N GLY A 996 -26.10 -15.32 -29.16
CA GLY A 996 -27.13 -16.33 -29.20
C GLY A 996 -27.75 -16.39 -30.60
#